data_28481cc75c9ef307dd4cdea4c7858453
#
_entry.id   28481cc75c9ef307dd4cdea4c7858453
#
_cell.length_a   1.000
_cell.length_b   1.000
_cell.length_c   1.000
_cell.angle_alpha   90.00
_cell.angle_beta   90.00
_cell.angle_gamma   90.00
#
_symmetry.space_group_name_H-M   'P 1'
#
loop_
_entity.id
_entity.type
_entity.pdbx_description
1 polymer ?
#
loop_
_entity_poly.entity_id
_entity_poly.type
_entity_poly.pdbx_seq_one_letter_code
_entity_poly.pdbx_strand_id
1 'polypeptide(L)'
;MTDQTRHQPPHAHAASTERPPPRSQFGLLGQRRFAPYFLVQLLGAFNDNVFRQAIIGLLGVMVVAGAMDNSTRGIYTQLAPAVFIVPYFLFSATAGQIAEKLEKARLIRIVTVMEIAIMSVAAVGFWLQDMRVLLLALFATGLQSALFGPVKYSILPSVLRPEELTGGNGLVEMGTSISILLGMLFGGLIFAVAGEHGPLVAGGSVIALAVAGNVASRFIPPVAAAAPDLKVNWNPLTESIKVWRLTRKQLAVRNAVLGVSWFWFTGTLLTGNLPVYAETHLGGTATLYVFALAVFSVGVGVGSLLCEKLSARTVEIGLVPMGAAGMSACILHLAFAPAMAATGLDVAGFLQQPGAWRVVADLAGIGLFSGFFVVPLFALIQSRTPPGELSRVIAGMNIQNAVFIVLAAVGGVALQQLLGWSIPTLLLALGVASIVVALWIFTVVPEFAMRFLSWVLVRALYRLRVRGVEAHVPDEEPALIVCNHVSYMDALILAASIPRPVRFVMYYRIFNIPVMRWIFRTAKAIPIAGAREDPALMQRAFDEIDATLADGELVCIFPEGALTKDGSIAPFKGGVEKILERRAVPVVPMALRNMWASMWSRRANRASAMLDRMRVPQRFRAPVEVVAAPPVDGATANAASLEVQVRALRGDAA
;
A
#
# COMPACT_ATOMS: atom_id res chain seq x y z
N MET A 1 -6.06 -56.31 17.08
CA MET A 1 -7.14 -55.32 17.17
C MET A 1 -6.60 -54.02 16.60
N THR A 2 -6.91 -53.76 15.35
CA THR A 2 -6.43 -52.70 14.50
C THR A 2 -7.37 -51.50 14.64
N ASP A 3 -6.86 -50.40 15.11
CA ASP A 3 -7.59 -49.11 15.17
C ASP A 3 -7.25 -48.30 13.94
N GLN A 4 -8.19 -48.16 13.04
CA GLN A 4 -8.13 -47.38 11.80
C GLN A 4 -8.66 -45.97 12.12
N THR A 5 -7.78 -45.02 12.39
CA THR A 5 -8.13 -43.60 12.38
C THR A 5 -8.33 -43.12 10.93
N ARG A 6 -9.59 -42.97 10.54
CA ARG A 6 -10.01 -42.37 9.27
C ARG A 6 -9.59 -40.89 9.22
N HIS A 7 -8.65 -40.57 8.34
CA HIS A 7 -8.48 -39.22 7.86
C HIS A 7 -9.74 -38.80 7.07
N GLN A 8 -10.48 -37.83 7.60
CA GLN A 8 -11.49 -37.13 6.83
C GLN A 8 -10.76 -36.17 5.87
N PRO A 9 -11.13 -36.13 4.57
CA PRO A 9 -10.58 -35.13 3.64
C PRO A 9 -11.10 -33.73 4.01
N PRO A 10 -10.32 -32.65 3.75
CA PRO A 10 -10.74 -31.29 4.03
C PRO A 10 -12.00 -30.95 3.23
N HIS A 11 -12.90 -30.25 3.91
CA HIS A 11 -14.22 -29.85 3.46
C HIS A 11 -14.21 -29.32 2.01
N ALA A 12 -14.94 -30.02 1.14
CA ALA A 12 -15.35 -29.50 -0.16
C ALA A 12 -16.15 -28.21 0.09
N HIS A 13 -15.62 -27.07 -0.32
CA HIS A 13 -16.36 -25.82 -0.38
C HIS A 13 -17.56 -26.04 -1.28
N ALA A 14 -18.76 -26.03 -0.69
CA ALA A 14 -20.00 -25.95 -1.42
C ALA A 14 -19.89 -24.76 -2.39
N ALA A 15 -20.11 -25.01 -3.67
CA ALA A 15 -20.20 -23.98 -4.70
C ALA A 15 -21.35 -23.03 -4.32
N SER A 16 -21.03 -21.97 -3.57
CA SER A 16 -21.93 -20.86 -3.36
C SER A 16 -22.11 -20.19 -4.72
N THR A 17 -23.34 -19.85 -5.07
CA THR A 17 -23.68 -19.00 -6.21
C THR A 17 -23.13 -17.58 -5.97
N GLU A 18 -21.81 -17.44 -6.00
CA GLU A 18 -21.13 -16.20 -5.69
C GLU A 18 -21.29 -15.24 -6.86
N ARG A 19 -21.83 -14.07 -6.55
CA ARG A 19 -21.85 -12.94 -7.49
C ARG A 19 -20.41 -12.66 -7.96
N PRO A 20 -20.19 -12.41 -9.25
CA PRO A 20 -18.86 -12.05 -9.75
C PRO A 20 -18.32 -10.85 -8.94
N PRO A 21 -17.00 -10.79 -8.72
CA PRO A 21 -16.40 -9.69 -7.97
C PRO A 21 -16.79 -8.33 -8.57
N PRO A 22 -17.02 -7.30 -7.76
CA PRO A 22 -17.41 -6.00 -8.27
C PRO A 22 -16.36 -5.50 -9.27
N ARG A 23 -16.81 -4.93 -10.38
CA ARG A 23 -15.92 -4.41 -11.44
C ARG A 23 -15.03 -3.26 -10.97
N SER A 24 -15.27 -2.68 -9.78
CA SER A 24 -14.54 -1.57 -9.16
C SER A 24 -14.66 -1.64 -7.65
N GLN A 25 -13.63 -1.18 -6.93
CA GLN A 25 -13.62 -1.05 -5.45
C GLN A 25 -14.82 -0.24 -4.92
N PHE A 26 -15.32 0.74 -5.67
CA PHE A 26 -16.52 1.49 -5.28
C PHE A 26 -17.77 0.61 -5.15
N GLY A 27 -17.81 -0.53 -5.82
CA GLY A 27 -18.86 -1.52 -5.64
C GLY A 27 -18.93 -2.10 -4.22
N LEU A 28 -17.84 -2.02 -3.44
CA LEU A 28 -17.82 -2.43 -2.03
C LEU A 28 -18.70 -1.52 -1.17
N LEU A 29 -18.81 -0.23 -1.51
CA LEU A 29 -19.66 0.73 -0.79
C LEU A 29 -21.17 0.42 -0.89
N GLY A 30 -21.59 -0.40 -1.85
CA GLY A 30 -22.94 -0.93 -1.96
C GLY A 30 -23.16 -2.27 -1.26
N GLN A 31 -22.12 -2.89 -0.67
CA GLN A 31 -22.22 -4.23 -0.09
C GLN A 31 -22.41 -4.16 1.44
N ARG A 32 -23.42 -4.88 1.94
CA ARG A 32 -23.75 -4.94 3.37
C ARG A 32 -22.58 -5.39 4.26
N ARG A 33 -21.65 -6.22 3.72
CA ARG A 33 -20.49 -6.70 4.47
C ARG A 33 -19.43 -5.62 4.71
N PHE A 34 -19.36 -4.56 3.88
CA PHE A 34 -18.31 -3.53 3.94
C PHE A 34 -18.85 -2.12 4.22
N ALA A 35 -19.95 -1.71 3.58
CA ALA A 35 -20.46 -0.33 3.66
C ALA A 35 -20.73 0.19 5.08
N PRO A 36 -21.40 -0.57 5.99
CA PRO A 36 -21.64 -0.07 7.35
C PRO A 36 -20.35 0.11 8.14
N TYR A 37 -19.38 -0.81 7.99
CA TYR A 37 -18.06 -0.68 8.59
C TYR A 37 -17.32 0.56 8.06
N PHE A 38 -17.31 0.76 6.73
CA PHE A 38 -16.71 1.93 6.11
C PHE A 38 -17.31 3.24 6.63
N LEU A 39 -18.63 3.29 6.78
CA LEU A 39 -19.33 4.46 7.33
C LEU A 39 -18.96 4.74 8.79
N VAL A 40 -18.84 3.71 9.63
CA VAL A 40 -18.40 3.84 11.03
C VAL A 40 -16.99 4.44 11.10
N GLN A 41 -16.05 3.90 10.35
CA GLN A 41 -14.66 4.40 10.39
C GLN A 41 -14.55 5.82 9.81
N LEU A 42 -15.35 6.16 8.79
CA LEU A 42 -15.41 7.50 8.20
C LEU A 42 -15.97 8.51 9.19
N LEU A 43 -17.11 8.21 9.82
CA LEU A 43 -17.74 9.09 10.81
C LEU A 43 -16.87 9.25 12.07
N GLY A 44 -16.25 8.17 12.57
CA GLY A 44 -15.36 8.24 13.71
C GLY A 44 -14.12 9.10 13.44
N ALA A 45 -13.43 8.88 12.30
CA ALA A 45 -12.30 9.73 11.91
C ALA A 45 -12.70 11.19 11.69
N PHE A 46 -13.90 11.44 11.14
CA PHE A 46 -14.45 12.78 10.98
C PHE A 46 -14.71 13.44 12.34
N ASN A 47 -15.37 12.72 13.25
CA ASN A 47 -15.71 13.20 14.59
C ASN A 47 -14.46 13.55 15.42
N ASP A 48 -13.43 12.69 15.40
CA ASP A 48 -12.15 12.93 16.08
C ASP A 48 -11.50 14.24 15.63
N ASN A 49 -11.57 14.55 14.34
CA ASN A 49 -10.97 15.77 13.78
C ASN A 49 -11.84 17.01 14.02
N VAL A 50 -13.17 16.86 13.99
CA VAL A 50 -14.09 17.93 14.42
C VAL A 50 -13.83 18.31 15.87
N PHE A 51 -13.74 17.31 16.76
CA PHE A 51 -13.52 17.54 18.19
C PHE A 51 -12.17 18.25 18.45
N ARG A 52 -11.08 17.74 17.85
CA ARG A 52 -9.75 18.38 18.01
C ARG A 52 -9.72 19.82 17.50
N GLN A 53 -10.31 20.06 16.34
CA GLN A 53 -10.32 21.39 15.76
C GLN A 53 -11.25 22.34 16.51
N ALA A 54 -12.37 21.85 17.05
CA ALA A 54 -13.26 22.63 17.91
C ALA A 54 -12.57 23.07 19.22
N ILE A 55 -11.70 22.23 19.81
CA ILE A 55 -10.85 22.65 20.96
C ILE A 55 -9.98 23.84 20.57
N ILE A 56 -9.32 23.79 19.40
CA ILE A 56 -8.46 24.88 18.92
C ILE A 56 -9.29 26.14 18.67
N GLY A 57 -10.49 26.00 18.12
CA GLY A 57 -11.44 27.09 17.93
C GLY A 57 -11.86 27.75 19.25
N LEU A 58 -12.22 26.95 20.26
CA LEU A 58 -12.56 27.44 21.60
C LEU A 58 -11.39 28.21 22.24
N LEU A 59 -10.16 27.66 22.16
CA LEU A 59 -8.97 28.34 22.66
C LEU A 59 -8.78 29.73 22.00
N GLY A 60 -9.08 29.84 20.71
CA GLY A 60 -9.06 31.12 20.00
C GLY A 60 -10.10 32.11 20.56
N VAL A 61 -11.31 31.66 20.76
CA VAL A 61 -12.40 32.48 21.34
C VAL A 61 -12.09 32.94 22.77
N MET A 62 -11.54 32.04 23.61
CA MET A 62 -11.15 32.37 24.98
C MET A 62 -10.06 33.45 25.06
N VAL A 63 -9.11 33.45 24.11
CA VAL A 63 -8.09 34.51 24.02
C VAL A 63 -8.70 35.84 23.60
N VAL A 64 -9.57 35.85 22.59
CA VAL A 64 -10.26 37.06 22.12
C VAL A 64 -11.13 37.65 23.21
N ALA A 65 -11.82 36.81 24.01
CA ALA A 65 -12.64 37.21 25.14
C ALA A 65 -11.82 37.66 26.37
N GLY A 66 -10.49 37.59 26.34
CA GLY A 66 -9.63 37.93 27.48
C GLY A 66 -9.65 36.90 28.62
N ALA A 67 -10.29 35.74 28.43
CA ALA A 67 -10.38 34.68 29.43
C ALA A 67 -9.11 33.83 29.49
N MET A 68 -8.21 33.95 28.51
CA MET A 68 -6.94 33.21 28.42
C MET A 68 -5.87 34.07 27.74
N ASP A 69 -4.61 33.95 28.19
CA ASP A 69 -3.46 34.54 27.53
C ASP A 69 -2.89 33.65 26.41
N ASN A 70 -2.12 34.26 25.48
CA ASN A 70 -1.54 33.54 24.34
C ASN A 70 -0.53 32.46 24.76
N SER A 71 0.16 32.66 25.91
CA SER A 71 1.11 31.67 26.44
C SER A 71 0.39 30.39 26.85
N THR A 72 -0.66 30.52 27.63
CA THR A 72 -1.54 29.41 28.08
C THR A 72 -2.20 28.70 26.89
N ARG A 73 -2.70 29.47 25.89
CA ARG A 73 -3.19 28.91 24.62
C ARG A 73 -2.12 28.05 23.94
N GLY A 74 -0.87 28.53 23.86
CA GLY A 74 0.24 27.80 23.29
C GLY A 74 0.50 26.46 23.98
N ILE A 75 0.46 26.45 25.32
CA ILE A 75 0.61 25.23 26.14
C ILE A 75 -0.48 24.21 25.81
N TYR A 76 -1.76 24.60 25.81
CA TYR A 76 -2.87 23.69 25.51
C TYR A 76 -2.83 23.15 24.07
N THR A 77 -2.45 23.99 23.09
CA THR A 77 -2.32 23.60 21.70
C THR A 77 -1.23 22.53 21.49
N GLN A 78 -0.13 22.61 22.24
CA GLN A 78 0.95 21.63 22.20
C GLN A 78 0.63 20.36 23.02
N LEU A 79 -0.07 20.51 24.15
CA LEU A 79 -0.42 19.40 25.03
C LEU A 79 -1.49 18.48 24.42
N ALA A 80 -2.43 19.03 23.66
CA ALA A 80 -3.56 18.27 23.11
C ALA A 80 -3.13 17.06 22.25
N PRO A 81 -2.20 17.17 21.27
CA PRO A 81 -1.72 16.01 20.53
C PRO A 81 -1.01 14.98 21.41
N ALA A 82 -0.24 15.42 22.41
CA ALA A 82 0.46 14.53 23.33
C ALA A 82 -0.53 13.72 24.20
N VAL A 83 -1.56 14.37 24.74
CA VAL A 83 -2.62 13.72 25.52
C VAL A 83 -3.36 12.68 24.69
N PHE A 84 -3.62 12.96 23.42
CA PHE A 84 -4.28 12.02 22.50
C PHE A 84 -3.43 10.78 22.18
N ILE A 85 -2.09 10.92 22.05
CA ILE A 85 -1.23 9.82 21.63
C ILE A 85 -0.83 8.88 22.78
N VAL A 86 -0.79 9.35 24.03
CA VAL A 86 -0.38 8.57 25.20
C VAL A 86 -1.16 7.24 25.35
N PRO A 87 -2.50 7.19 25.16
CA PRO A 87 -3.26 5.95 25.26
C PRO A 87 -2.81 4.85 24.27
N TYR A 88 -2.25 5.23 23.11
CA TYR A 88 -1.72 4.24 22.16
C TYR A 88 -0.55 3.44 22.72
N PHE A 89 0.31 4.05 23.51
CA PHE A 89 1.40 3.34 24.19
C PHE A 89 0.89 2.42 25.31
N LEU A 90 -0.09 2.89 26.05
CA LEU A 90 -0.57 2.19 27.24
C LEU A 90 -1.53 1.05 26.94
N PHE A 91 -2.40 1.23 25.94
CA PHE A 91 -3.56 0.37 25.76
C PHE A 91 -3.61 -0.40 24.44
N SER A 92 -2.80 -0.05 23.39
CA SER A 92 -2.88 -0.74 22.10
C SER A 92 -2.59 -2.24 22.22
N ALA A 93 -1.61 -2.67 23.02
CA ALA A 93 -1.29 -4.08 23.16
C ALA A 93 -2.45 -4.88 23.76
N THR A 94 -3.11 -4.34 24.79
CA THR A 94 -4.31 -4.92 25.39
C THR A 94 -5.49 -4.90 24.41
N ALA A 95 -5.64 -3.79 23.67
CA ALA A 95 -6.66 -3.63 22.64
C ALA A 95 -6.55 -4.71 21.54
N GLY A 96 -5.32 -5.03 21.10
CA GLY A 96 -5.07 -6.10 20.14
C GLY A 96 -5.57 -7.47 20.62
N GLN A 97 -5.35 -7.80 21.90
CA GLN A 97 -5.85 -9.04 22.50
C GLN A 97 -7.39 -9.07 22.58
N ILE A 98 -8.00 -7.95 22.97
CA ILE A 98 -9.46 -7.81 23.04
C ILE A 98 -10.07 -7.99 21.64
N ALA A 99 -9.45 -7.41 20.60
CA ALA A 99 -9.89 -7.51 19.22
C ALA A 99 -9.75 -8.92 18.61
N GLU A 100 -8.79 -9.74 19.12
CA GLU A 100 -8.71 -11.16 18.75
C GLU A 100 -9.75 -12.02 19.47
N LYS A 101 -10.01 -11.71 20.75
CA LYS A 101 -10.87 -12.49 21.62
C LYS A 101 -12.35 -12.27 21.38
N LEU A 102 -12.76 -11.05 21.06
CA LEU A 102 -14.16 -10.70 20.90
C LEU A 102 -14.60 -10.76 19.43
N GLU A 103 -15.90 -10.98 19.23
CA GLU A 103 -16.56 -10.83 17.95
C GLU A 103 -16.39 -9.37 17.48
N LYS A 104 -15.86 -9.19 16.25
CA LYS A 104 -15.36 -7.88 15.79
C LYS A 104 -16.46 -6.84 15.66
N ALA A 105 -17.66 -7.21 15.15
CA ALA A 105 -18.77 -6.27 15.04
C ALA A 105 -19.32 -5.88 16.41
N ARG A 106 -19.30 -6.81 17.40
CA ARG A 106 -19.67 -6.51 18.78
C ARG A 106 -18.68 -5.51 19.41
N LEU A 107 -17.38 -5.72 19.20
CA LEU A 107 -16.35 -4.81 19.70
C LEU A 107 -16.53 -3.40 19.09
N ILE A 108 -16.78 -3.30 17.78
CA ILE A 108 -17.05 -2.00 17.12
C ILE A 108 -18.26 -1.31 17.74
N ARG A 109 -19.37 -2.04 18.04
CA ARG A 109 -20.55 -1.47 18.70
C ARG A 109 -20.23 -0.96 20.12
N ILE A 110 -19.41 -1.69 20.89
CA ILE A 110 -18.96 -1.24 22.22
C ILE A 110 -18.15 0.06 22.10
N VAL A 111 -17.20 0.11 21.18
CA VAL A 111 -16.32 1.26 20.96
C VAL A 111 -17.10 2.49 20.50
N THR A 112 -18.14 2.33 19.66
CA THR A 112 -19.00 3.45 19.25
C THR A 112 -19.95 3.92 20.35
N VAL A 113 -20.38 3.05 21.29
CA VAL A 113 -21.09 3.46 22.51
C VAL A 113 -20.18 4.24 23.44
N MET A 114 -18.91 3.78 23.62
CA MET A 114 -17.91 4.55 24.37
C MET A 114 -17.70 5.94 23.76
N GLU A 115 -17.70 6.05 22.43
CA GLU A 115 -17.56 7.33 21.74
C GLU A 115 -18.71 8.30 22.11
N ILE A 116 -19.96 7.84 22.17
CA ILE A 116 -21.08 8.67 22.60
C ILE A 116 -20.86 9.18 24.03
N ALA A 117 -20.43 8.32 24.95
CA ALA A 117 -20.17 8.73 26.34
C ALA A 117 -19.02 9.76 26.42
N ILE A 118 -17.94 9.56 25.68
CA ILE A 118 -16.79 10.47 25.62
C ILE A 118 -17.22 11.83 25.03
N MET A 119 -17.96 11.81 23.92
CA MET A 119 -18.43 13.06 23.28
C MET A 119 -19.47 13.79 24.12
N SER A 120 -20.23 13.09 24.97
CA SER A 120 -21.08 13.71 25.96
C SER A 120 -20.27 14.46 27.04
N VAL A 121 -19.14 13.87 27.50
CA VAL A 121 -18.21 14.57 28.40
C VAL A 121 -17.56 15.76 27.69
N ALA A 122 -17.19 15.62 26.43
CA ALA A 122 -16.65 16.71 25.63
C ALA A 122 -17.66 17.87 25.48
N ALA A 123 -18.95 17.55 25.25
CA ALA A 123 -20.00 18.56 25.16
C ALA A 123 -20.17 19.35 26.48
N VAL A 124 -20.10 18.67 27.63
CA VAL A 124 -20.06 19.33 28.94
C VAL A 124 -18.83 20.23 29.06
N GLY A 125 -17.65 19.77 28.62
CA GLY A 125 -16.42 20.56 28.59
C GLY A 125 -16.53 21.81 27.72
N PHE A 126 -17.17 21.71 26.53
CA PHE A 126 -17.46 22.85 25.67
C PHE A 126 -18.45 23.81 26.34
N TRP A 127 -19.52 23.29 26.94
CA TRP A 127 -20.52 24.13 27.63
C TRP A 127 -19.94 24.90 28.83
N LEU A 128 -19.10 24.22 29.64
CA LEU A 128 -18.39 24.82 30.76
C LEU A 128 -17.17 25.66 30.35
N GLN A 129 -16.73 25.54 29.08
CA GLN A 129 -15.49 26.12 28.57
C GLN A 129 -14.25 25.69 29.42
N ASP A 130 -14.29 24.49 29.99
CA ASP A 130 -13.24 23.96 30.84
C ASP A 130 -12.27 23.07 30.05
N MET A 131 -11.04 23.57 29.87
CA MET A 131 -9.98 22.83 29.14
C MET A 131 -9.55 21.53 29.82
N ARG A 132 -9.71 21.38 31.12
CA ARG A 132 -9.37 20.15 31.86
C ARG A 132 -10.32 19.03 31.47
N VAL A 133 -11.61 19.32 31.39
CA VAL A 133 -12.66 18.39 30.96
C VAL A 133 -12.44 18.01 29.49
N LEU A 134 -12.12 18.97 28.63
CA LEU A 134 -11.84 18.72 27.23
C LEU A 134 -10.58 17.87 27.01
N LEU A 135 -9.50 18.09 27.79
CA LEU A 135 -8.30 17.25 27.74
C LEU A 135 -8.57 15.83 28.27
N LEU A 136 -9.40 15.68 29.31
CA LEU A 136 -9.85 14.36 29.77
C LEU A 136 -10.63 13.61 28.68
N ALA A 137 -11.57 14.30 28.03
CA ALA A 137 -12.31 13.75 26.90
C ALA A 137 -11.36 13.39 25.73
N LEU A 138 -10.35 14.23 25.46
CA LEU A 138 -9.36 13.97 24.42
C LEU A 138 -8.47 12.74 24.73
N PHE A 139 -8.07 12.56 25.99
CA PHE A 139 -7.39 11.35 26.43
C PHE A 139 -8.28 10.11 26.25
N ALA A 140 -9.56 10.21 26.64
CA ALA A 140 -10.52 9.12 26.47
C ALA A 140 -10.80 8.82 24.98
N THR A 141 -10.79 9.84 24.10
CA THR A 141 -10.86 9.66 22.64
C THR A 141 -9.63 8.93 22.13
N GLY A 142 -8.43 9.26 22.60
CA GLY A 142 -7.21 8.52 22.30
C GLY A 142 -7.27 7.05 22.73
N LEU A 143 -7.85 6.77 23.91
CA LEU A 143 -8.09 5.41 24.39
C LEU A 143 -9.08 4.64 23.48
N GLN A 144 -10.19 5.27 23.12
CA GLN A 144 -11.20 4.71 22.22
C GLN A 144 -10.56 4.39 20.84
N SER A 145 -9.79 5.33 20.30
CA SER A 145 -9.09 5.15 19.03
C SER A 145 -8.00 4.05 19.12
N ALA A 146 -7.31 3.89 20.25
CA ALA A 146 -6.39 2.79 20.50
C ALA A 146 -7.08 1.42 20.54
N LEU A 147 -8.33 1.36 21.03
CA LEU A 147 -9.18 0.15 21.00
C LEU A 147 -9.73 -0.13 19.60
N PHE A 148 -10.11 0.91 18.85
CA PHE A 148 -10.65 0.78 17.50
C PHE A 148 -9.59 0.40 16.46
N GLY A 149 -8.35 0.91 16.58
CA GLY A 149 -7.28 0.72 15.60
C GLY A 149 -7.02 -0.73 15.22
N PRO A 150 -6.79 -1.67 16.16
CA PRO A 150 -6.60 -3.08 15.86
C PRO A 150 -7.79 -3.72 15.13
N VAL A 151 -9.03 -3.42 15.49
CA VAL A 151 -10.21 -3.98 14.85
C VAL A 151 -10.46 -3.36 13.49
N LYS A 152 -10.18 -2.06 13.31
CA LYS A 152 -10.32 -1.33 12.05
C LYS A 152 -9.64 -2.06 10.88
N TYR A 153 -8.42 -2.47 11.02
CA TYR A 153 -7.69 -3.12 9.94
C TYR A 153 -7.81 -4.65 9.95
N SER A 154 -8.00 -5.27 11.13
CA SER A 154 -8.10 -6.73 11.20
C SER A 154 -9.47 -7.30 10.77
N ILE A 155 -10.50 -6.47 10.65
CA ILE A 155 -11.80 -6.90 10.13
C ILE A 155 -11.77 -7.09 8.61
N LEU A 156 -10.93 -6.35 7.88
CA LEU A 156 -10.92 -6.32 6.42
C LEU A 156 -10.74 -7.71 5.78
N PRO A 157 -9.76 -8.54 6.16
CA PRO A 157 -9.64 -9.88 5.58
C PRO A 157 -10.80 -10.82 5.91
N SER A 158 -11.61 -10.48 6.93
CA SER A 158 -12.79 -11.29 7.31
C SER A 158 -14.04 -10.92 6.51
N VAL A 159 -14.08 -9.73 5.90
CA VAL A 159 -15.23 -9.19 5.17
C VAL A 159 -14.94 -8.96 3.68
N LEU A 160 -13.69 -9.03 3.26
CA LEU A 160 -13.22 -8.85 1.89
C LEU A 160 -12.56 -10.14 1.39
N ARG A 161 -12.63 -10.35 0.08
CA ARG A 161 -11.86 -11.39 -0.60
C ARG A 161 -10.40 -10.95 -0.75
N PRO A 162 -9.46 -11.87 -0.96
CA PRO A 162 -8.04 -11.52 -1.16
C PRO A 162 -7.84 -10.46 -2.26
N GLU A 163 -8.56 -10.56 -3.39
CA GLU A 163 -8.47 -9.65 -4.53
C GLU A 163 -9.06 -8.25 -4.23
N GLU A 164 -9.90 -8.14 -3.18
CA GLU A 164 -10.54 -6.90 -2.77
C GLU A 164 -9.74 -6.15 -1.69
N LEU A 165 -8.72 -6.78 -1.08
CA LEU A 165 -8.00 -6.20 0.06
C LEU A 165 -7.32 -4.87 -0.29
N THR A 166 -6.65 -4.79 -1.43
CA THR A 166 -5.98 -3.55 -1.87
C THR A 166 -7.00 -2.43 -2.10
N GLY A 167 -8.11 -2.72 -2.80
CA GLY A 167 -9.19 -1.76 -3.02
C GLY A 167 -9.89 -1.34 -1.73
N GLY A 168 -10.15 -2.29 -0.82
CA GLY A 168 -10.75 -2.01 0.49
C GLY A 168 -9.88 -1.14 1.37
N ASN A 169 -8.58 -1.43 1.46
CA ASN A 169 -7.63 -0.55 2.17
C ASN A 169 -7.54 0.83 1.51
N GLY A 170 -7.52 0.90 0.19
CA GLY A 170 -7.54 2.16 -0.56
C GLY A 170 -8.75 3.04 -0.22
N LEU A 171 -9.95 2.44 -0.12
CA LEU A 171 -11.16 3.14 0.31
C LEU A 171 -11.05 3.61 1.77
N VAL A 172 -10.54 2.78 2.67
CA VAL A 172 -10.37 3.13 4.09
C VAL A 172 -9.39 4.30 4.26
N GLU A 173 -8.26 4.29 3.56
CA GLU A 173 -7.28 5.38 3.61
C GLU A 173 -7.80 6.68 2.96
N MET A 174 -8.49 6.57 1.81
CA MET A 174 -9.19 7.71 1.21
C MET A 174 -10.22 8.29 2.18
N GLY A 175 -11.08 7.43 2.75
CA GLY A 175 -12.10 7.84 3.71
C GLY A 175 -11.50 8.53 4.94
N THR A 176 -10.39 8.00 5.48
CA THR A 176 -9.65 8.61 6.59
C THR A 176 -9.10 9.98 6.21
N SER A 177 -8.46 10.13 5.04
CA SER A 177 -7.88 11.39 4.58
C SER A 177 -8.95 12.48 4.34
N ILE A 178 -10.07 12.11 3.72
CA ILE A 178 -11.22 13.01 3.52
C ILE A 178 -11.83 13.40 4.87
N SER A 179 -11.97 12.47 5.79
CA SER A 179 -12.51 12.72 7.13
C SER A 179 -11.64 13.67 7.95
N ILE A 180 -10.32 13.54 7.86
CA ILE A 180 -9.37 14.45 8.49
C ILE A 180 -9.58 15.87 7.95
N LEU A 181 -9.56 16.03 6.63
CA LEU A 181 -9.72 17.32 5.98
C LEU A 181 -11.08 17.97 6.31
N LEU A 182 -12.18 17.26 6.07
CA LEU A 182 -13.52 17.79 6.29
C LEU A 182 -13.79 18.03 7.78
N GLY A 183 -13.25 17.18 8.67
CA GLY A 183 -13.38 17.34 10.11
C GLY A 183 -12.68 18.61 10.63
N MET A 184 -11.47 18.88 10.12
CA MET A 184 -10.76 20.12 10.46
C MET A 184 -11.47 21.36 9.93
N LEU A 185 -11.97 21.31 8.69
CA LEU A 185 -12.75 22.41 8.10
C LEU A 185 -14.03 22.67 8.91
N PHE A 186 -14.81 21.64 9.15
CA PHE A 186 -16.08 21.75 9.86
C PHE A 186 -15.87 22.21 11.31
N GLY A 187 -14.91 21.61 12.04
CA GLY A 187 -14.59 21.99 13.41
C GLY A 187 -14.10 23.44 13.54
N GLY A 188 -13.30 23.92 12.57
CA GLY A 188 -12.86 25.31 12.51
C GLY A 188 -14.00 26.28 12.18
N LEU A 189 -14.93 25.90 11.30
CA LEU A 189 -16.05 26.73 10.86
C LEU A 189 -17.08 26.93 11.95
N ILE A 190 -17.26 25.99 12.88
CA ILE A 190 -18.24 26.05 13.97
C ILE A 190 -18.14 27.38 14.71
N PHE A 191 -16.93 27.76 15.16
CA PHE A 191 -16.75 28.98 15.95
C PHE A 191 -16.82 30.27 15.11
N ALA A 192 -16.45 30.19 13.83
CA ALA A 192 -16.54 31.29 12.90
C ALA A 192 -17.99 31.65 12.54
N VAL A 193 -18.88 30.65 12.46
CA VAL A 193 -20.28 30.83 12.05
C VAL A 193 -21.23 30.97 13.24
N ALA A 194 -21.04 30.15 14.27
CA ALA A 194 -21.98 30.11 15.42
C ALA A 194 -21.67 31.17 16.50
N GLY A 195 -20.52 31.86 16.43
CA GLY A 195 -20.15 32.92 17.38
C GLY A 195 -20.25 32.45 18.84
N GLU A 196 -21.06 33.14 19.65
CA GLU A 196 -21.29 32.82 21.07
C GLU A 196 -21.87 31.42 21.31
N HIS A 197 -22.61 30.89 20.33
CA HIS A 197 -23.20 29.55 20.39
C HIS A 197 -22.22 28.46 19.97
N GLY A 198 -20.98 28.81 19.55
CA GLY A 198 -19.94 27.90 19.11
C GLY A 198 -19.72 26.68 20.02
N PRO A 199 -19.60 26.86 21.36
CA PRO A 199 -19.43 25.73 22.28
C PRO A 199 -20.63 24.75 22.27
N LEU A 200 -21.86 25.23 22.21
CA LEU A 200 -23.05 24.36 22.13
C LEU A 200 -23.12 23.62 20.81
N VAL A 201 -22.85 24.30 19.69
CA VAL A 201 -22.85 23.71 18.35
C VAL A 201 -21.74 22.67 18.26
N ALA A 202 -20.54 22.92 18.80
CA ALA A 202 -19.46 21.97 18.86
C ALA A 202 -19.85 20.70 19.62
N GLY A 203 -20.35 20.87 20.87
CA GLY A 203 -20.83 19.77 21.71
C GLY A 203 -21.95 18.96 21.05
N GLY A 204 -22.94 19.61 20.48
CA GLY A 204 -24.04 18.97 19.77
C GLY A 204 -23.58 18.19 18.53
N SER A 205 -22.67 18.79 17.77
CA SER A 205 -22.12 18.16 16.55
C SER A 205 -21.36 16.87 16.85
N VAL A 206 -20.46 16.87 17.84
CA VAL A 206 -19.68 15.68 18.17
C VAL A 206 -20.55 14.55 18.73
N ILE A 207 -21.60 14.86 19.50
CA ILE A 207 -22.57 13.84 19.96
C ILE A 207 -23.37 13.30 18.77
N ALA A 208 -23.88 14.17 17.90
CA ALA A 208 -24.65 13.74 16.73
C ALA A 208 -23.88 12.82 15.82
N LEU A 209 -22.59 13.12 15.57
CA LEU A 209 -21.69 12.27 14.79
C LEU A 209 -21.42 10.92 15.47
N ALA A 210 -21.18 10.90 16.78
CA ALA A 210 -20.99 9.67 17.54
C ALA A 210 -22.24 8.77 17.51
N VAL A 211 -23.44 9.37 17.65
CA VAL A 211 -24.72 8.65 17.53
C VAL A 211 -24.89 8.09 16.13
N ALA A 212 -24.61 8.88 15.08
CA ALA A 212 -24.67 8.41 13.69
C ALA A 212 -23.72 7.24 13.45
N GLY A 213 -22.48 7.29 13.97
CA GLY A 213 -21.50 6.19 13.93
C GLY A 213 -22.01 4.93 14.65
N ASN A 214 -22.62 5.10 15.83
CA ASN A 214 -23.22 3.98 16.56
C ASN A 214 -24.40 3.34 15.81
N VAL A 215 -25.29 4.15 15.24
CA VAL A 215 -26.39 3.65 14.40
C VAL A 215 -25.82 2.85 13.21
N ALA A 216 -24.84 3.38 12.50
CA ALA A 216 -24.18 2.68 11.40
C ALA A 216 -23.58 1.34 11.86
N SER A 217 -22.98 1.27 13.05
CA SER A 217 -22.36 0.06 13.59
C SER A 217 -23.34 -1.11 13.78
N ARG A 218 -24.64 -0.82 13.97
CA ARG A 218 -25.69 -1.84 14.14
C ARG A 218 -25.94 -2.66 12.88
N PHE A 219 -25.59 -2.13 11.71
CA PHE A 219 -25.74 -2.77 10.42
C PHE A 219 -24.53 -3.62 10.02
N ILE A 220 -23.43 -3.60 10.78
CA ILE A 220 -22.27 -4.47 10.53
C ILE A 220 -22.67 -5.91 10.82
N PRO A 221 -22.51 -6.83 9.83
CA PRO A 221 -22.78 -8.25 10.03
C PRO A 221 -21.87 -8.84 11.11
N PRO A 222 -22.29 -9.91 11.82
CA PRO A 222 -21.44 -10.61 12.76
C PRO A 222 -20.16 -11.12 12.10
N VAL A 223 -19.03 -10.92 12.76
CA VAL A 223 -17.70 -11.39 12.32
C VAL A 223 -17.06 -12.15 13.47
N ALA A 224 -16.88 -13.46 13.28
CA ALA A 224 -16.39 -14.36 14.33
C ALA A 224 -15.07 -13.87 14.95
N ALA A 225 -14.91 -14.14 16.25
CA ALA A 225 -13.67 -13.93 16.96
C ALA A 225 -12.56 -14.82 16.38
N ALA A 226 -11.37 -14.29 16.19
CA ALA A 226 -10.26 -15.05 15.63
C ALA A 226 -9.60 -15.98 16.65
N ALA A 227 -9.64 -15.61 17.94
CA ALA A 227 -9.07 -16.40 19.03
C ALA A 227 -9.93 -16.25 20.32
N PRO A 228 -11.13 -16.87 20.39
CA PRO A 228 -12.07 -16.69 21.52
C PRO A 228 -11.51 -17.17 22.86
N ASP A 229 -10.64 -18.17 22.85
CA ASP A 229 -10.04 -18.76 24.06
C ASP A 229 -8.81 -18.00 24.57
N LEU A 230 -8.42 -16.91 23.90
CA LEU A 230 -7.24 -16.12 24.27
C LEU A 230 -7.38 -15.58 25.70
N LYS A 231 -6.40 -15.90 26.56
CA LYS A 231 -6.30 -15.33 27.91
C LYS A 231 -5.65 -13.94 27.80
N VAL A 232 -6.43 -12.90 28.13
CA VAL A 232 -5.97 -11.50 28.08
C VAL A 232 -4.93 -11.27 29.19
N ASN A 233 -3.76 -10.80 28.80
CA ASN A 233 -2.75 -10.31 29.72
C ASN A 233 -2.95 -8.79 29.91
N TRP A 234 -3.29 -8.40 31.13
CA TRP A 234 -3.58 -7.02 31.48
C TRP A 234 -2.34 -6.17 31.78
N ASN A 235 -1.15 -6.78 31.84
CA ASN A 235 0.08 -6.02 32.03
C ASN A 235 0.53 -5.39 30.69
N PRO A 236 0.43 -4.05 30.53
CA PRO A 236 0.69 -3.39 29.26
C PRO A 236 2.16 -3.50 28.80
N LEU A 237 3.11 -3.54 29.73
CA LEU A 237 4.54 -3.63 29.40
C LEU A 237 4.91 -4.99 28.83
N THR A 238 4.51 -6.06 29.53
CA THR A 238 4.83 -7.43 29.09
C THR A 238 4.12 -7.75 27.77
N GLU A 239 2.90 -7.26 27.60
CA GLU A 239 2.16 -7.50 26.37
C GLU A 239 2.71 -6.65 25.19
N SER A 240 3.11 -5.41 25.41
CA SER A 240 3.77 -4.60 24.37
C SER A 240 5.06 -5.25 23.87
N ILE A 241 5.86 -5.87 24.77
CA ILE A 241 7.05 -6.63 24.38
C ILE A 241 6.69 -7.86 23.54
N LYS A 242 5.63 -8.60 23.94
CA LYS A 242 5.16 -9.78 23.17
C LYS A 242 4.66 -9.39 21.79
N VAL A 243 3.83 -8.37 21.73
CA VAL A 243 3.28 -7.84 20.48
C VAL A 243 4.39 -7.32 19.57
N TRP A 244 5.38 -6.61 20.11
CA TRP A 244 6.56 -6.17 19.36
C TRP A 244 7.39 -7.35 18.81
N ARG A 245 7.55 -8.45 19.58
CA ARG A 245 8.17 -9.68 19.06
C ARG A 245 7.33 -10.32 17.95
N LEU A 246 6.01 -10.28 18.08
CA LEU A 246 5.08 -10.84 17.12
C LEU A 246 5.17 -10.13 15.76
N THR A 247 5.27 -8.79 15.75
CA THR A 247 5.46 -8.01 14.49
C THR A 247 6.78 -8.34 13.79
N ARG A 248 7.74 -8.95 14.48
CA ARG A 248 9.07 -9.33 13.97
C ARG A 248 9.20 -10.80 13.57
N LYS A 249 8.19 -11.62 13.82
CA LYS A 249 8.19 -13.05 13.54
C LYS A 249 8.40 -13.38 12.07
N GLN A 250 7.79 -12.58 11.19
CA GLN A 250 7.93 -12.69 9.74
C GLN A 250 8.63 -11.45 9.17
N LEU A 251 9.65 -11.65 8.35
CA LEU A 251 10.46 -10.58 7.76
C LEU A 251 9.62 -9.59 6.93
N ALA A 252 8.69 -10.13 6.12
CA ALA A 252 7.81 -9.32 5.29
C ALA A 252 6.89 -8.41 6.13
N VAL A 253 6.27 -8.95 7.19
CA VAL A 253 5.41 -8.19 8.11
C VAL A 253 6.21 -7.13 8.87
N ARG A 254 7.39 -7.49 9.40
CA ARG A 254 8.28 -6.54 10.07
C ARG A 254 8.62 -5.33 9.19
N ASN A 255 9.02 -5.60 7.95
CA ASN A 255 9.41 -4.55 7.01
C ASN A 255 8.22 -3.70 6.59
N ALA A 256 7.04 -4.29 6.42
CA ALA A 256 5.80 -3.56 6.14
C ALA A 256 5.40 -2.65 7.31
N VAL A 257 5.50 -3.13 8.55
CA VAL A 257 5.24 -2.33 9.76
C VAL A 257 6.21 -1.15 9.87
N LEU A 258 7.51 -1.36 9.58
CA LEU A 258 8.49 -0.27 9.53
C LEU A 258 8.16 0.76 8.44
N GLY A 259 7.72 0.31 7.27
CA GLY A 259 7.27 1.18 6.19
C GLY A 259 6.06 2.03 6.60
N VAL A 260 5.02 1.42 7.19
CA VAL A 260 3.84 2.16 7.69
C VAL A 260 4.26 3.19 8.75
N SER A 261 5.19 2.84 9.64
CA SER A 261 5.69 3.77 10.66
C SER A 261 6.48 4.93 10.03
N TRP A 262 7.24 4.68 8.95
CA TRP A 262 7.90 5.72 8.19
C TRP A 262 6.91 6.69 7.51
N PHE A 263 5.81 6.16 6.97
CA PHE A 263 4.72 6.99 6.44
C PHE A 263 4.17 7.94 7.51
N TRP A 264 3.89 7.46 8.73
CA TRP A 264 3.41 8.29 9.84
C TRP A 264 4.45 9.31 10.31
N PHE A 265 5.74 8.95 10.33
CA PHE A 265 6.83 9.87 10.61
C PHE A 265 6.84 11.04 9.61
N THR A 266 6.85 10.71 8.32
CA THR A 266 6.90 11.68 7.23
C THR A 266 5.65 12.58 7.24
N GLY A 267 4.47 11.98 7.39
CA GLY A 267 3.21 12.69 7.47
C GLY A 267 3.16 13.67 8.65
N THR A 268 3.61 13.24 9.83
CA THR A 268 3.64 14.08 11.03
C THR A 268 4.61 15.26 10.87
N LEU A 269 5.81 15.01 10.36
CA LEU A 269 6.81 16.07 10.18
C LEU A 269 6.34 17.10 9.14
N LEU A 270 5.78 16.65 8.03
CA LEU A 270 5.24 17.51 6.98
C LEU A 270 4.05 18.33 7.47
N THR A 271 2.99 17.67 7.94
CA THR A 271 1.73 18.33 8.29
C THR A 271 1.86 19.18 9.55
N GLY A 272 2.71 18.78 10.50
CA GLY A 272 2.98 19.55 11.71
C GLY A 272 3.70 20.88 11.45
N ASN A 273 4.53 20.94 10.40
CA ASN A 273 5.25 22.17 10.01
C ASN A 273 4.53 22.97 8.91
N LEU A 274 3.46 22.41 8.30
CA LEU A 274 2.77 23.03 7.18
C LEU A 274 2.13 24.39 7.51
N PRO A 275 1.55 24.64 8.72
CA PRO A 275 1.03 25.95 9.08
C PRO A 275 2.11 27.03 9.02
N VAL A 276 3.24 26.79 9.69
CA VAL A 276 4.36 27.74 9.75
C VAL A 276 5.01 27.89 8.37
N TYR A 277 5.14 26.81 7.59
CA TYR A 277 5.63 26.85 6.22
C TYR A 277 4.76 27.72 5.32
N ALA A 278 3.42 27.56 5.42
CA ALA A 278 2.46 28.36 4.65
C ALA A 278 2.56 29.86 5.00
N GLU A 279 2.75 30.19 6.27
CA GLU A 279 2.85 31.59 6.73
C GLU A 279 4.21 32.20 6.39
N THR A 280 5.31 31.54 6.78
CA THR A 280 6.66 32.15 6.75
C THR A 280 7.36 31.99 5.41
N HIS A 281 7.07 30.91 4.66
CA HIS A 281 7.76 30.60 3.40
C HIS A 281 6.90 30.89 2.18
N LEU A 282 5.60 30.60 2.26
CA LEU A 282 4.65 30.87 1.18
C LEU A 282 3.93 32.21 1.32
N GLY A 283 4.19 32.98 2.40
CA GLY A 283 3.57 34.30 2.62
C GLY A 283 2.06 34.28 2.79
N GLY A 284 1.47 33.13 3.15
CA GLY A 284 0.03 32.91 3.16
C GLY A 284 -0.62 33.17 4.50
N THR A 285 -1.95 33.27 4.47
CA THR A 285 -2.80 33.30 5.65
C THR A 285 -3.20 31.88 6.08
N ALA A 286 -3.98 31.75 7.15
CA ALA A 286 -4.53 30.47 7.61
C ALA A 286 -5.31 29.72 6.51
N THR A 287 -5.95 30.44 5.57
CA THR A 287 -6.66 29.82 4.44
C THR A 287 -5.70 29.09 3.48
N LEU A 288 -4.48 29.60 3.31
CA LEU A 288 -3.47 28.93 2.49
C LEU A 288 -2.97 27.63 3.13
N TYR A 289 -2.79 27.59 4.44
CA TYR A 289 -2.50 26.35 5.16
C TYR A 289 -3.59 25.29 4.94
N VAL A 290 -4.86 25.68 5.08
CA VAL A 290 -5.98 24.76 4.88
C VAL A 290 -6.04 24.25 3.44
N PHE A 291 -5.78 25.11 2.46
CA PHE A 291 -5.67 24.73 1.05
C PHE A 291 -4.53 23.75 0.81
N ALA A 292 -3.34 24.02 1.35
CA ALA A 292 -2.17 23.13 1.21
C ALA A 292 -2.43 21.74 1.81
N LEU A 293 -3.07 21.68 2.99
CA LEU A 293 -3.49 20.43 3.62
C LEU A 293 -4.56 19.72 2.77
N ALA A 294 -5.49 20.45 2.16
CA ALA A 294 -6.50 19.88 1.27
C ALA A 294 -5.87 19.24 0.04
N VAL A 295 -4.94 19.93 -0.60
CA VAL A 295 -4.19 19.40 -1.76
C VAL A 295 -3.46 18.09 -1.41
N PHE A 296 -2.74 18.09 -0.28
CA PHE A 296 -2.06 16.88 0.20
C PHE A 296 -3.06 15.74 0.49
N SER A 297 -4.15 16.01 1.22
CA SER A 297 -5.15 14.99 1.60
C SER A 297 -5.89 14.42 0.39
N VAL A 298 -6.24 15.25 -0.59
CA VAL A 298 -6.82 14.81 -1.87
C VAL A 298 -5.81 13.93 -2.62
N GLY A 299 -4.53 14.32 -2.62
CA GLY A 299 -3.45 13.51 -3.17
C GLY A 299 -3.41 12.12 -2.56
N VAL A 300 -3.44 11.99 -1.21
CA VAL A 300 -3.47 10.70 -0.51
C VAL A 300 -4.69 9.88 -0.93
N GLY A 301 -5.88 10.50 -0.97
CA GLY A 301 -7.11 9.84 -1.38
C GLY A 301 -7.03 9.30 -2.82
N VAL A 302 -6.58 10.12 -3.76
CA VAL A 302 -6.40 9.71 -5.17
C VAL A 302 -5.36 8.61 -5.31
N GLY A 303 -4.22 8.73 -4.64
CA GLY A 303 -3.18 7.70 -4.64
C GLY A 303 -3.67 6.37 -4.09
N SER A 304 -4.39 6.41 -2.97
CA SER A 304 -4.98 5.22 -2.34
C SER A 304 -5.98 4.51 -3.26
N LEU A 305 -6.83 5.26 -3.97
CA LEU A 305 -7.79 4.71 -4.93
C LEU A 305 -7.13 4.13 -6.18
N LEU A 306 -6.05 4.76 -6.66
CA LEU A 306 -5.32 4.28 -7.83
C LEU A 306 -4.58 2.96 -7.58
N CYS A 307 -4.29 2.60 -6.31
CA CYS A 307 -3.61 1.35 -5.97
C CYS A 307 -4.34 0.13 -6.52
N GLU A 308 -5.67 0.01 -6.39
CA GLU A 308 -6.44 -1.12 -6.93
C GLU A 308 -6.25 -1.25 -8.45
N LYS A 309 -6.35 -0.13 -9.16
CA LYS A 309 -6.24 -0.11 -10.62
C LYS A 309 -4.83 -0.46 -11.11
N LEU A 310 -3.81 0.00 -10.39
CA LEU A 310 -2.40 -0.24 -10.73
C LEU A 310 -1.95 -1.64 -10.30
N SER A 311 -2.51 -2.20 -9.23
CA SER A 311 -2.18 -3.52 -8.72
C SER A 311 -2.92 -4.67 -9.43
N ALA A 312 -3.79 -4.37 -10.40
CA ALA A 312 -4.61 -5.38 -11.07
C ALA A 312 -5.33 -6.32 -10.11
N ARG A 313 -5.75 -5.81 -8.94
CA ARG A 313 -6.46 -6.53 -7.84
C ARG A 313 -5.63 -7.58 -7.10
N THR A 314 -4.33 -7.52 -7.21
CA THR A 314 -3.41 -8.31 -6.38
C THR A 314 -2.75 -7.43 -5.32
N VAL A 315 -2.09 -8.03 -4.32
CA VAL A 315 -1.27 -7.27 -3.38
C VAL A 315 0.06 -6.92 -4.06
N GLU A 316 0.07 -5.81 -4.82
CA GLU A 316 1.21 -5.38 -5.65
C GLU A 316 2.22 -4.60 -4.82
N ILE A 317 3.19 -5.32 -4.26
CA ILE A 317 4.26 -4.75 -3.44
C ILE A 317 5.20 -3.84 -4.28
N GLY A 318 5.24 -4.02 -5.60
CA GLY A 318 6.04 -3.18 -6.50
C GLY A 318 5.64 -1.71 -6.53
N LEU A 319 4.41 -1.35 -6.07
CA LEU A 319 3.98 0.04 -5.88
C LEU A 319 4.73 0.73 -4.73
N VAL A 320 5.17 -0.01 -3.70
CA VAL A 320 5.82 0.55 -2.50
C VAL A 320 7.12 1.28 -2.83
N PRO A 321 8.10 0.70 -3.57
CA PRO A 321 9.30 1.41 -3.99
C PRO A 321 9.01 2.66 -4.84
N MET A 322 8.01 2.60 -5.72
CA MET A 322 7.59 3.75 -6.53
C MET A 322 6.98 4.84 -5.64
N GLY A 323 6.12 4.47 -4.70
CA GLY A 323 5.55 5.38 -3.71
C GLY A 323 6.65 6.07 -2.90
N ALA A 324 7.61 5.30 -2.38
CA ALA A 324 8.74 5.83 -1.62
C ALA A 324 9.60 6.80 -2.46
N ALA A 325 9.97 6.43 -3.67
CA ALA A 325 10.79 7.25 -4.56
C ALA A 325 10.06 8.55 -4.98
N GLY A 326 8.77 8.44 -5.37
CA GLY A 326 7.97 9.60 -5.77
C GLY A 326 7.75 10.57 -4.61
N MET A 327 7.40 10.05 -3.43
CA MET A 327 7.27 10.87 -2.21
C MET A 327 8.58 11.59 -1.89
N SER A 328 9.72 10.88 -1.92
CA SER A 328 11.04 11.46 -1.67
C SER A 328 11.37 12.58 -2.68
N ALA A 329 11.11 12.34 -3.96
CA ALA A 329 11.36 13.32 -5.02
C ALA A 329 10.52 14.59 -4.83
N CYS A 330 9.23 14.45 -4.53
CA CYS A 330 8.34 15.59 -4.31
C CYS A 330 8.71 16.35 -3.03
N ILE A 331 9.10 15.67 -1.92
CA ILE A 331 9.57 16.33 -0.69
C ILE A 331 10.86 17.13 -0.96
N LEU A 332 11.83 16.54 -1.67
CA LEU A 332 13.06 17.24 -2.04
C LEU A 332 12.77 18.43 -2.93
N HIS A 333 11.89 18.27 -3.94
CA HIS A 333 11.54 19.36 -4.84
C HIS A 333 10.85 20.50 -4.09
N LEU A 334 9.96 20.18 -3.11
CA LEU A 334 9.32 21.14 -2.22
C LEU A 334 10.33 21.88 -1.32
N ALA A 335 11.36 21.19 -0.84
CA ALA A 335 12.43 21.81 -0.02
C ALA A 335 13.20 22.92 -0.74
N PHE A 336 13.26 22.84 -2.08
CA PHE A 336 13.87 23.87 -2.93
C PHE A 336 12.85 24.86 -3.52
N ALA A 337 11.60 24.88 -3.02
CA ALA A 337 10.65 25.89 -3.45
C ALA A 337 11.12 27.29 -3.02
N PRO A 338 11.04 28.32 -3.89
CA PRO A 338 11.43 29.65 -3.52
C PRO A 338 10.46 30.23 -2.48
N ALA A 339 11.00 30.99 -1.53
CA ALA A 339 10.18 31.77 -0.61
C ALA A 339 9.39 32.84 -1.40
N MET A 340 8.13 33.06 -1.05
CA MET A 340 7.30 34.09 -1.65
C MET A 340 7.66 35.46 -1.05
N ALA A 341 7.84 36.46 -1.89
CA ALA A 341 8.13 37.82 -1.43
C ALA A 341 6.90 38.54 -0.85
N ALA A 342 5.71 38.19 -1.35
CA ALA A 342 4.45 38.75 -0.87
C ALA A 342 4.00 38.07 0.43
N THR A 343 3.35 38.83 1.31
CA THR A 343 2.79 38.34 2.59
C THR A 343 1.30 38.59 2.65
N GLY A 344 0.61 37.84 3.53
CA GLY A 344 -0.84 37.97 3.71
C GLY A 344 -1.67 37.42 2.54
N LEU A 345 -1.07 36.51 1.74
CA LEU A 345 -1.71 35.92 0.55
C LEU A 345 -2.88 35.01 0.97
N ASP A 346 -4.02 35.24 0.36
CA ASP A 346 -5.09 34.25 0.29
C ASP A 346 -4.76 33.19 -0.80
N VAL A 347 -5.64 32.22 -0.98
CA VAL A 347 -5.43 31.14 -1.97
C VAL A 347 -5.32 31.69 -3.39
N ALA A 348 -6.18 32.67 -3.75
CA ALA A 348 -6.19 33.24 -5.10
C ALA A 348 -4.90 34.04 -5.39
N GLY A 349 -4.48 34.89 -4.43
CA GLY A 349 -3.25 35.65 -4.50
C GLY A 349 -2.00 34.75 -4.56
N PHE A 350 -2.00 33.66 -3.79
CA PHE A 350 -0.93 32.66 -3.84
C PHE A 350 -0.83 31.99 -5.23
N LEU A 351 -1.94 31.53 -5.80
CA LEU A 351 -1.93 30.83 -7.10
C LEU A 351 -1.46 31.71 -8.28
N GLN A 352 -1.43 33.03 -8.10
CA GLN A 352 -0.88 33.98 -9.07
C GLN A 352 0.63 34.18 -8.92
N GLN A 353 1.23 33.72 -7.82
CA GLN A 353 2.67 33.87 -7.58
C GLN A 353 3.48 32.93 -8.48
N PRO A 354 4.66 33.38 -8.97
CA PRO A 354 5.59 32.49 -9.65
C PRO A 354 5.99 31.31 -8.75
N GLY A 355 5.87 30.10 -9.26
CA GLY A 355 6.20 28.87 -8.52
C GLY A 355 5.09 28.31 -7.61
N ALA A 356 3.95 28.95 -7.46
CA ALA A 356 2.83 28.45 -6.64
C ALA A 356 2.35 27.08 -7.11
N TRP A 357 2.14 26.89 -8.41
CA TRP A 357 1.71 25.62 -9.00
C TRP A 357 2.73 24.49 -8.81
N ARG A 358 4.01 24.81 -8.68
CA ARG A 358 5.06 23.86 -8.30
C ARG A 358 4.80 23.30 -6.90
N VAL A 359 4.55 24.19 -5.92
CA VAL A 359 4.24 23.79 -4.54
C VAL A 359 2.96 22.95 -4.49
N VAL A 360 1.91 23.34 -5.23
CA VAL A 360 0.66 22.57 -5.35
C VAL A 360 0.94 21.18 -5.93
N ALA A 361 1.73 21.08 -7.00
CA ALA A 361 2.10 19.80 -7.60
C ALA A 361 2.91 18.92 -6.66
N ASP A 362 3.84 19.51 -5.89
CA ASP A 362 4.66 18.78 -4.93
C ASP A 362 3.79 18.22 -3.79
N LEU A 363 2.91 19.03 -3.20
CA LEU A 363 2.01 18.58 -2.13
C LEU A 363 1.04 17.50 -2.62
N ALA A 364 0.45 17.68 -3.80
CA ALA A 364 -0.40 16.67 -4.42
C ALA A 364 0.38 15.38 -4.71
N GLY A 365 1.61 15.50 -5.20
CA GLY A 365 2.52 14.39 -5.47
C GLY A 365 2.93 13.65 -4.19
N ILE A 366 3.31 14.34 -3.12
CA ILE A 366 3.61 13.73 -1.83
C ILE A 366 2.40 12.91 -1.36
N GLY A 367 1.19 13.48 -1.41
CA GLY A 367 -0.03 12.78 -1.04
C GLY A 367 -0.27 11.54 -1.91
N LEU A 368 -0.23 11.69 -3.24
CA LEU A 368 -0.46 10.60 -4.20
C LEU A 368 0.51 9.43 -3.99
N PHE A 369 1.79 9.70 -3.88
CA PHE A 369 2.81 8.68 -3.67
C PHE A 369 2.76 8.09 -2.26
N SER A 370 2.27 8.83 -1.26
CA SER A 370 1.97 8.29 0.07
C SER A 370 0.89 7.22 0.03
N GLY A 371 -0.16 7.40 -0.79
CA GLY A 371 -1.18 6.37 -1.02
C GLY A 371 -0.59 5.11 -1.66
N PHE A 372 0.25 5.25 -2.70
CA PHE A 372 0.97 4.12 -3.32
C PHE A 372 1.90 3.39 -2.35
N PHE A 373 2.42 4.10 -1.37
CA PHE A 373 3.31 3.55 -0.38
C PHE A 373 2.57 2.76 0.72
N VAL A 374 1.53 3.35 1.32
CA VAL A 374 0.92 2.81 2.54
C VAL A 374 -0.12 1.71 2.28
N VAL A 375 -0.95 1.84 1.23
CA VAL A 375 -2.04 0.90 0.96
C VAL A 375 -1.57 -0.53 0.71
N PRO A 376 -0.56 -0.79 -0.15
CA PRO A 376 -0.05 -2.15 -0.33
C PRO A 376 0.61 -2.73 0.93
N LEU A 377 1.20 -1.88 1.78
CA LEU A 377 1.80 -2.33 3.05
C LEU A 377 0.74 -2.84 4.02
N PHE A 378 -0.41 -2.17 4.15
CA PHE A 378 -1.54 -2.67 4.93
C PHE A 378 -2.07 -3.99 4.38
N ALA A 379 -2.28 -4.07 3.07
CA ALA A 379 -2.72 -5.30 2.41
C ALA A 379 -1.73 -6.46 2.64
N LEU A 380 -0.42 -6.19 2.59
CA LEU A 380 0.63 -7.17 2.86
C LEU A 380 0.59 -7.67 4.32
N ILE A 381 0.46 -6.77 5.29
CA ILE A 381 0.34 -7.15 6.71
C ILE A 381 -0.87 -8.06 6.91
N GLN A 382 -2.00 -7.70 6.30
CA GLN A 382 -3.26 -8.44 6.42
C GLN A 382 -3.20 -9.82 5.75
N SER A 383 -2.54 -9.94 4.59
CA SER A 383 -2.46 -11.19 3.84
C SER A 383 -1.41 -12.17 4.41
N ARG A 384 -0.36 -11.67 5.07
CA ARG A 384 0.75 -12.50 5.57
C ARG A 384 0.65 -12.84 7.05
N THR A 385 -0.22 -12.19 7.81
CA THR A 385 -0.38 -12.45 9.24
C THR A 385 -1.51 -13.47 9.47
N PRO A 386 -1.29 -14.54 10.24
CA PRO A 386 -2.34 -15.48 10.60
C PRO A 386 -3.54 -14.76 11.26
N PRO A 387 -4.79 -15.18 10.96
CA PRO A 387 -5.99 -14.52 11.50
C PRO A 387 -6.01 -14.35 13.03
N GLY A 388 -5.54 -15.35 13.79
CA GLY A 388 -5.47 -15.31 15.25
C GLY A 388 -4.33 -14.47 15.85
N GLU A 389 -3.51 -13.81 15.01
CA GLU A 389 -2.41 -12.94 15.43
C GLU A 389 -2.55 -11.52 14.86
N LEU A 390 -3.46 -11.30 13.89
CA LEU A 390 -3.52 -10.08 13.08
C LEU A 390 -3.84 -8.83 13.90
N SER A 391 -4.83 -8.86 14.80
CA SER A 391 -5.19 -7.68 15.60
C SER A 391 -4.05 -7.30 16.56
N ARG A 392 -3.30 -8.27 17.07
CA ARG A 392 -2.12 -8.03 17.90
C ARG A 392 -0.95 -7.47 17.09
N VAL A 393 -0.72 -7.94 15.87
CA VAL A 393 0.27 -7.36 14.96
C VAL A 393 -0.06 -5.91 14.64
N ILE A 394 -1.32 -5.60 14.34
CA ILE A 394 -1.78 -4.23 14.10
C ILE A 394 -1.64 -3.37 15.36
N ALA A 395 -1.92 -3.91 16.55
CA ALA A 395 -1.67 -3.22 17.81
C ALA A 395 -0.18 -2.87 18.01
N GLY A 396 0.71 -3.79 17.67
CA GLY A 396 2.17 -3.54 17.70
C GLY A 396 2.60 -2.48 16.68
N MET A 397 2.00 -2.51 15.50
CA MET A 397 2.19 -1.48 14.49
C MET A 397 1.72 -0.10 15.01
N ASN A 398 0.57 -0.02 15.68
CA ASN A 398 0.08 1.23 16.25
C ASN A 398 1.01 1.80 17.31
N ILE A 399 1.56 0.95 18.21
CA ILE A 399 2.59 1.38 19.17
C ILE A 399 3.82 1.92 18.45
N GLN A 400 4.31 1.21 17.43
CA GLN A 400 5.48 1.65 16.65
C GLN A 400 5.19 2.95 15.90
N ASN A 401 4.00 3.10 15.30
CA ASN A 401 3.58 4.34 14.66
C ASN A 401 3.57 5.50 15.65
N ALA A 402 3.05 5.30 16.87
CA ALA A 402 3.05 6.32 17.91
C ALA A 402 4.49 6.74 18.30
N VAL A 403 5.43 5.78 18.40
CA VAL A 403 6.86 6.12 18.60
C VAL A 403 7.38 7.00 17.47
N PHE A 404 7.13 6.65 16.21
CA PHE A 404 7.59 7.41 15.05
C PHE A 404 6.95 8.79 14.96
N ILE A 405 5.65 8.92 15.31
CA ILE A 405 4.95 10.21 15.41
C ILE A 405 5.61 11.11 16.46
N VAL A 406 5.89 10.57 17.65
CA VAL A 406 6.56 11.33 18.72
C VAL A 406 7.98 11.71 18.32
N LEU A 407 8.74 10.79 17.71
CA LEU A 407 10.09 11.09 17.21
C LEU A 407 10.08 12.18 16.15
N ALA A 408 9.08 12.18 15.23
CA ALA A 408 8.92 13.22 14.23
C ALA A 408 8.59 14.56 14.86
N ALA A 409 7.64 14.61 15.78
CA ALA A 409 7.22 15.84 16.44
C ALA A 409 8.32 16.44 17.31
N VAL A 410 8.88 15.65 18.24
CA VAL A 410 9.93 16.10 19.17
C VAL A 410 11.23 16.37 18.42
N GLY A 411 11.61 15.47 17.50
CA GLY A 411 12.81 15.64 16.66
C GLY A 411 12.74 16.87 15.78
N GLY A 412 11.58 17.12 15.15
CA GLY A 412 11.37 18.33 14.33
C GLY A 412 11.52 19.61 15.14
N VAL A 413 10.90 19.68 16.33
CA VAL A 413 11.05 20.82 17.26
C VAL A 413 12.50 20.97 17.72
N ALA A 414 13.15 19.88 18.12
CA ALA A 414 14.54 19.91 18.58
C ALA A 414 15.49 20.41 17.50
N LEU A 415 15.35 19.96 16.25
CA LEU A 415 16.19 20.42 15.13
C LEU A 415 16.00 21.91 14.85
N GLN A 416 14.79 22.43 14.96
CA GLN A 416 14.49 23.84 14.77
C GLN A 416 15.01 24.70 15.94
N GLN A 417 14.78 24.27 17.19
CA GLN A 417 15.10 25.08 18.38
C GLN A 417 16.59 24.99 18.75
N LEU A 418 17.21 23.80 18.65
CA LEU A 418 18.59 23.59 19.08
C LEU A 418 19.60 23.87 17.96
N LEU A 419 19.25 23.54 16.70
CA LEU A 419 20.16 23.69 15.55
C LEU A 419 19.79 24.86 14.65
N GLY A 420 18.69 25.58 14.92
CA GLY A 420 18.22 26.69 14.12
C GLY A 420 17.80 26.32 12.69
N TRP A 421 17.39 25.07 12.46
CA TRP A 421 17.00 24.63 11.13
C TRP A 421 15.72 25.32 10.66
N SER A 422 15.76 25.83 9.45
CA SER A 422 14.56 26.31 8.77
C SER A 422 13.67 25.14 8.32
N ILE A 423 12.40 25.41 8.05
CA ILE A 423 11.48 24.37 7.57
C ILE A 423 11.93 23.78 6.21
N PRO A 424 12.38 24.57 5.22
CA PRO A 424 12.99 24.00 4.01
C PRO A 424 14.19 23.08 4.29
N THR A 425 15.06 23.41 5.25
CA THR A 425 16.17 22.54 5.65
C THR A 425 15.67 21.24 6.28
N LEU A 426 14.61 21.31 7.09
CA LEU A 426 13.97 20.12 7.67
C LEU A 426 13.35 19.23 6.59
N LEU A 427 12.69 19.83 5.59
CA LEU A 427 12.14 19.10 4.44
C LEU A 427 13.24 18.47 3.58
N LEU A 428 14.38 19.17 3.40
CA LEU A 428 15.53 18.62 2.70
C LEU A 428 16.06 17.37 3.42
N ALA A 429 16.27 17.45 4.72
CA ALA A 429 16.72 16.32 5.52
C ALA A 429 15.71 15.13 5.47
N LEU A 430 14.41 15.42 5.55
CA LEU A 430 13.34 14.44 5.41
C LEU A 430 13.38 13.77 4.03
N GLY A 431 13.54 14.54 2.96
CA GLY A 431 13.64 14.04 1.60
C GLY A 431 14.85 13.12 1.40
N VAL A 432 16.02 13.52 1.92
CA VAL A 432 17.24 12.69 1.89
C VAL A 432 17.04 11.39 2.69
N ALA A 433 16.50 11.48 3.91
CA ALA A 433 16.20 10.30 4.71
C ALA A 433 15.19 9.37 4.00
N SER A 434 14.18 9.94 3.33
CA SER A 434 13.20 9.18 2.55
C SER A 434 13.84 8.48 1.33
N ILE A 435 14.86 9.08 0.68
CA ILE A 435 15.63 8.38 -0.36
C ILE A 435 16.36 7.16 0.23
N VAL A 436 16.99 7.32 1.40
CA VAL A 436 17.68 6.18 2.05
C VAL A 436 16.69 5.04 2.33
N VAL A 437 15.50 5.39 2.84
CA VAL A 437 14.43 4.40 3.08
C VAL A 437 13.95 3.78 1.76
N ALA A 438 13.78 4.57 0.69
CA ALA A 438 13.38 4.06 -0.62
C ALA A 438 14.42 3.09 -1.19
N LEU A 439 15.71 3.41 -1.09
CA LEU A 439 16.81 2.53 -1.50
C LEU A 439 16.83 1.24 -0.67
N TRP A 440 16.63 1.35 0.64
CA TRP A 440 16.53 0.17 1.50
C TRP A 440 15.36 -0.72 1.11
N ILE A 441 14.16 -0.16 0.88
CA ILE A 441 12.98 -0.91 0.43
C ILE A 441 13.27 -1.61 -0.90
N PHE A 442 13.94 -0.93 -1.84
CA PHE A 442 14.31 -1.52 -3.11
C PHE A 442 15.23 -2.74 -2.94
N THR A 443 16.13 -2.75 -1.95
CA THR A 443 16.97 -3.90 -1.65
C THR A 443 16.22 -5.06 -0.97
N VAL A 444 15.09 -4.75 -0.33
CA VAL A 444 14.27 -5.76 0.40
C VAL A 444 13.30 -6.50 -0.54
N VAL A 445 12.79 -5.82 -1.57
CA VAL A 445 11.78 -6.37 -2.50
C VAL A 445 12.14 -6.12 -3.97
N PRO A 446 13.38 -6.44 -4.40
CA PRO A 446 13.87 -6.05 -5.72
C PRO A 446 13.07 -6.70 -6.86
N GLU A 447 12.65 -7.95 -6.68
CA GLU A 447 11.92 -8.70 -7.71
C GLU A 447 10.54 -8.08 -8.00
N PHE A 448 9.83 -7.66 -6.95
CA PHE A 448 8.54 -7.00 -7.10
C PHE A 448 8.68 -5.62 -7.73
N ALA A 449 9.72 -4.86 -7.36
CA ALA A 449 10.03 -3.58 -7.97
C ALA A 449 10.36 -3.74 -9.47
N MET A 450 11.20 -4.73 -9.82
CA MET A 450 11.54 -5.03 -11.21
C MET A 450 10.33 -5.49 -12.01
N ARG A 451 9.46 -6.32 -11.44
CA ARG A 451 8.23 -6.74 -12.08
C ARG A 451 7.30 -5.55 -12.35
N PHE A 452 7.12 -4.68 -11.37
CA PHE A 452 6.31 -3.48 -11.53
C PHE A 452 6.89 -2.53 -12.59
N LEU A 453 8.20 -2.29 -12.58
CA LEU A 453 8.87 -1.50 -13.63
C LEU A 453 8.68 -2.11 -15.02
N SER A 454 8.77 -3.44 -15.12
CA SER A 454 8.48 -4.18 -16.36
C SER A 454 7.04 -3.96 -16.81
N TRP A 455 6.08 -4.01 -15.88
CA TRP A 455 4.67 -3.76 -16.16
C TRP A 455 4.41 -2.34 -16.69
N VAL A 456 5.01 -1.32 -16.04
CA VAL A 456 4.91 0.09 -16.50
C VAL A 456 5.51 0.24 -17.89
N LEU A 457 6.73 -0.28 -18.10
CA LEU A 457 7.44 -0.19 -19.37
C LEU A 457 6.68 -0.90 -20.49
N VAL A 458 6.21 -2.12 -20.26
CA VAL A 458 5.48 -2.90 -21.25
C VAL A 458 4.16 -2.22 -21.61
N ARG A 459 3.42 -1.69 -20.64
CA ARG A 459 2.17 -0.96 -20.92
C ARG A 459 2.38 0.36 -21.65
N ALA A 460 3.53 1.01 -21.45
CA ALA A 460 3.92 2.20 -22.22
C ALA A 460 4.25 1.85 -23.68
N LEU A 461 4.99 0.74 -23.89
CA LEU A 461 5.51 0.36 -25.20
C LEU A 461 4.55 -0.50 -26.03
N TYR A 462 3.63 -1.23 -25.38
CA TYR A 462 2.74 -2.20 -26.01
C TYR A 462 1.28 -2.03 -25.59
N ARG A 463 0.37 -2.51 -26.43
CA ARG A 463 -1.03 -2.76 -26.05
C ARG A 463 -1.15 -4.22 -25.61
N LEU A 464 -0.79 -4.49 -24.36
CA LEU A 464 -0.75 -5.83 -23.81
C LEU A 464 -2.17 -6.36 -23.52
N ARG A 465 -2.45 -7.58 -23.99
CA ARG A 465 -3.61 -8.40 -23.61
C ARG A 465 -3.13 -9.68 -22.96
N VAL A 466 -3.76 -10.07 -21.88
CA VAL A 466 -3.39 -11.29 -21.10
C VAL A 466 -4.63 -12.17 -21.00
N ARG A 467 -4.48 -13.46 -21.33
CA ARG A 467 -5.56 -14.45 -21.27
C ARG A 467 -5.10 -15.72 -20.60
N GLY A 468 -5.89 -16.23 -19.66
CA GLY A 468 -5.66 -17.51 -18.98
C GLY A 468 -4.56 -17.49 -17.94
N VAL A 469 -3.75 -16.41 -17.79
CA VAL A 469 -2.63 -16.37 -16.85
C VAL A 469 -3.11 -16.44 -15.40
N GLU A 470 -4.13 -15.67 -15.03
CA GLU A 470 -4.72 -15.68 -13.69
C GLU A 470 -5.39 -17.01 -13.33
N ALA A 471 -5.86 -17.76 -14.32
CA ALA A 471 -6.53 -19.03 -14.11
C ALA A 471 -5.58 -20.24 -14.04
N HIS A 472 -4.39 -20.12 -14.64
CA HIS A 472 -3.52 -21.27 -14.89
C HIS A 472 -2.13 -21.17 -14.26
N VAL A 473 -1.69 -19.99 -13.84
CA VAL A 473 -0.46 -19.85 -13.07
C VAL A 473 -0.79 -19.98 -11.59
N PRO A 474 -0.19 -20.93 -10.86
CA PRO A 474 -0.49 -21.14 -9.45
C PRO A 474 -0.04 -19.94 -8.59
N ASP A 475 -0.85 -19.59 -7.59
CA ASP A 475 -0.60 -18.43 -6.72
C ASP A 475 0.55 -18.65 -5.72
N GLU A 476 0.71 -19.87 -5.20
CA GLU A 476 1.72 -20.18 -4.17
C GLU A 476 2.61 -21.36 -4.54
N GLU A 477 2.15 -22.30 -5.37
CA GLU A 477 2.88 -23.51 -5.72
C GLU A 477 3.97 -23.23 -6.77
N PRO A 478 5.07 -24.03 -6.81
CA PRO A 478 6.09 -23.94 -7.84
C PRO A 478 5.52 -24.35 -9.20
N ALA A 479 5.98 -23.71 -10.28
CA ALA A 479 5.65 -24.13 -11.63
C ALA A 479 6.77 -23.77 -12.61
N LEU A 480 6.91 -24.58 -13.65
CA LEU A 480 7.77 -24.30 -14.79
C LEU A 480 6.94 -23.66 -15.90
N ILE A 481 7.28 -22.45 -16.29
CA ILE A 481 6.64 -21.76 -17.42
C ILE A 481 7.46 -22.00 -18.67
N VAL A 482 6.77 -22.39 -19.73
CA VAL A 482 7.36 -22.69 -21.04
C VAL A 482 6.72 -21.78 -22.09
N CYS A 483 7.54 -20.99 -22.80
CA CYS A 483 7.05 -20.02 -23.78
C CYS A 483 7.93 -19.96 -25.03
N ASN A 484 7.35 -19.53 -26.16
CA ASN A 484 8.09 -19.24 -27.40
C ASN A 484 8.95 -17.97 -27.28
N HIS A 485 10.06 -17.88 -28.05
CA HIS A 485 11.07 -16.83 -27.93
C HIS A 485 11.25 -16.01 -29.21
N VAL A 486 10.67 -14.82 -29.23
CA VAL A 486 10.58 -13.96 -30.44
C VAL A 486 11.45 -12.71 -30.32
N SER A 487 11.61 -12.16 -29.12
CA SER A 487 12.23 -10.85 -28.90
C SER A 487 12.99 -10.79 -27.57
N TYR A 488 13.92 -9.85 -27.47
CA TYR A 488 14.57 -9.52 -26.19
C TYR A 488 13.59 -8.98 -25.12
N MET A 489 12.38 -8.55 -25.54
CA MET A 489 11.34 -8.04 -24.66
C MET A 489 10.45 -9.14 -24.07
N ASP A 490 10.59 -10.40 -24.50
CA ASP A 490 9.69 -11.49 -24.11
C ASP A 490 9.67 -11.71 -22.60
N ALA A 491 10.84 -11.74 -21.97
CA ALA A 491 10.95 -11.89 -20.52
C ALA A 491 10.28 -10.74 -19.76
N LEU A 492 10.41 -9.49 -20.25
CA LEU A 492 9.75 -8.32 -19.65
C LEU A 492 8.23 -8.38 -19.83
N ILE A 493 7.75 -8.83 -20.99
CA ILE A 493 6.31 -8.96 -21.27
C ILE A 493 5.71 -10.06 -20.38
N LEU A 494 6.37 -11.20 -20.23
CA LEU A 494 5.94 -12.27 -19.33
C LEU A 494 5.99 -11.81 -17.87
N ALA A 495 7.07 -11.15 -17.42
CA ALA A 495 7.17 -10.58 -16.08
C ALA A 495 6.05 -9.58 -15.79
N ALA A 496 5.64 -8.78 -16.79
CA ALA A 496 4.54 -7.83 -16.68
C ALA A 496 3.15 -8.50 -16.68
N SER A 497 3.05 -9.73 -17.18
CA SER A 497 1.77 -10.46 -17.34
C SER A 497 1.47 -11.41 -16.21
N ILE A 498 2.50 -11.89 -15.51
CA ILE A 498 2.38 -12.90 -14.44
C ILE A 498 2.27 -12.20 -13.09
N PRO A 499 1.30 -12.57 -12.23
CA PRO A 499 1.00 -11.85 -10.99
C PRO A 499 2.06 -12.01 -9.89
N ARG A 500 2.98 -12.95 -10.01
CA ARG A 500 4.09 -13.16 -9.06
C ARG A 500 5.45 -13.11 -9.76
N PRO A 501 6.55 -12.86 -9.01
CA PRO A 501 7.90 -12.87 -9.56
C PRO A 501 8.23 -14.19 -10.25
N VAL A 502 8.90 -14.10 -11.40
CA VAL A 502 9.33 -15.25 -12.21
C VAL A 502 10.82 -15.16 -12.41
N ARG A 503 11.55 -16.25 -12.19
CA ARG A 503 12.97 -16.34 -12.50
C ARG A 503 13.16 -16.81 -13.93
N PHE A 504 13.74 -15.96 -14.76
CA PHE A 504 14.00 -16.25 -16.16
C PHE A 504 15.36 -16.91 -16.32
N VAL A 505 15.40 -18.03 -17.07
CA VAL A 505 16.66 -18.66 -17.47
C VAL A 505 17.16 -17.94 -18.72
N MET A 506 18.35 -17.34 -18.63
CA MET A 506 18.88 -16.45 -19.67
C MET A 506 20.32 -16.78 -20.05
N TYR A 507 20.68 -16.53 -21.32
CA TYR A 507 22.01 -16.75 -21.81
C TYR A 507 23.07 -15.90 -21.09
N TYR A 508 24.09 -16.51 -20.53
CA TYR A 508 25.06 -15.91 -19.60
C TYR A 508 25.80 -14.68 -20.15
N ARG A 509 26.04 -14.60 -21.47
CA ARG A 509 26.73 -13.45 -22.05
C ARG A 509 26.00 -12.14 -21.94
N ILE A 510 24.68 -12.15 -21.76
CA ILE A 510 23.88 -10.94 -21.56
C ILE A 510 24.23 -10.28 -20.21
N PHE A 511 24.67 -11.07 -19.23
CA PHE A 511 25.15 -10.58 -17.93
C PHE A 511 26.50 -9.85 -18.00
N ASN A 512 27.20 -9.87 -19.14
CA ASN A 512 28.45 -9.13 -19.32
C ASN A 512 28.21 -7.64 -19.64
N ILE A 513 26.99 -7.25 -19.99
CA ILE A 513 26.59 -5.85 -20.21
C ILE A 513 26.33 -5.21 -18.85
N PRO A 514 27.07 -4.15 -18.42
CA PRO A 514 27.02 -3.64 -17.05
C PRO A 514 25.60 -3.31 -16.54
N VAL A 515 24.79 -2.59 -17.33
CA VAL A 515 23.41 -2.23 -16.96
C VAL A 515 22.50 -3.46 -16.92
N MET A 516 22.62 -4.36 -17.92
CA MET A 516 21.83 -5.59 -17.97
C MET A 516 22.22 -6.55 -16.84
N ARG A 517 23.51 -6.61 -16.50
CA ARG A 517 24.01 -7.38 -15.35
C ARG A 517 23.31 -6.99 -14.05
N TRP A 518 23.22 -5.68 -13.81
CA TRP A 518 22.54 -5.18 -12.61
C TRP A 518 21.05 -5.54 -12.62
N ILE A 519 20.35 -5.30 -13.74
CA ILE A 519 18.94 -5.63 -13.89
C ILE A 519 18.68 -7.13 -13.67
N PHE A 520 19.41 -7.99 -14.36
CA PHE A 520 19.17 -9.45 -14.29
C PHE A 520 19.55 -10.06 -12.96
N ARG A 521 20.62 -9.56 -12.30
CA ARG A 521 20.94 -9.97 -10.93
C ARG A 521 19.89 -9.51 -9.92
N THR A 522 19.39 -8.29 -10.07
CA THR A 522 18.32 -7.75 -9.23
C THR A 522 17.00 -8.52 -9.42
N ALA A 523 16.70 -8.93 -10.65
CA ALA A 523 15.56 -9.80 -10.97
C ALA A 523 15.82 -11.30 -10.68
N LYS A 524 16.96 -11.65 -10.12
CA LYS A 524 17.39 -13.03 -9.82
C LYS A 524 17.27 -13.97 -11.04
N ALA A 525 17.61 -13.47 -12.24
CA ALA A 525 17.64 -14.29 -13.45
C ALA A 525 18.77 -15.32 -13.39
N ILE A 526 18.51 -16.54 -13.86
CA ILE A 526 19.43 -17.68 -13.80
C ILE A 526 20.29 -17.72 -15.07
N PRO A 527 21.62 -17.53 -14.99
CA PRO A 527 22.49 -17.58 -16.15
C PRO A 527 22.72 -19.01 -16.61
N ILE A 528 22.52 -19.27 -17.91
CA ILE A 528 22.78 -20.62 -18.53
C ILE A 528 23.70 -20.51 -19.73
N ALA A 529 24.52 -21.53 -19.92
CA ALA A 529 25.33 -21.75 -21.13
C ALA A 529 24.94 -23.04 -21.85
N GLY A 530 25.29 -23.14 -23.11
CA GLY A 530 25.16 -24.40 -23.85
C GLY A 530 26.15 -25.48 -23.35
N ALA A 531 25.75 -26.76 -23.44
CA ALA A 531 26.57 -27.88 -22.97
C ALA A 531 27.99 -27.94 -23.61
N ARG A 532 28.12 -27.45 -24.84
CA ARG A 532 29.41 -27.39 -25.55
C ARG A 532 30.22 -26.12 -25.22
N GLU A 533 29.60 -25.13 -24.62
CA GLU A 533 30.22 -23.82 -24.36
C GLU A 533 30.77 -23.76 -22.93
N ASP A 534 29.96 -24.07 -21.92
CA ASP A 534 30.36 -24.16 -20.52
C ASP A 534 29.47 -25.19 -19.78
N PRO A 535 29.91 -26.47 -19.74
CA PRO A 535 29.17 -27.53 -19.07
C PRO A 535 28.97 -27.28 -17.56
N ALA A 536 29.96 -26.65 -16.92
CA ALA A 536 29.91 -26.38 -15.48
C ALA A 536 28.86 -25.29 -15.15
N LEU A 537 28.74 -24.24 -15.97
CA LEU A 537 27.73 -23.23 -15.84
C LEU A 537 26.33 -23.80 -16.13
N MET A 538 26.23 -24.69 -17.13
CA MET A 538 24.96 -25.36 -17.40
C MET A 538 24.50 -26.19 -16.20
N GLN A 539 25.40 -26.97 -15.58
CA GLN A 539 25.08 -27.78 -14.41
C GLN A 539 24.63 -26.90 -13.24
N ARG A 540 25.35 -25.82 -12.95
CA ARG A 540 24.97 -24.84 -11.92
C ARG A 540 23.60 -24.21 -12.19
N ALA A 541 23.28 -23.93 -13.45
CA ALA A 541 21.96 -23.42 -13.81
C ALA A 541 20.84 -24.41 -13.48
N PHE A 542 21.02 -25.70 -13.76
CA PHE A 542 20.03 -26.72 -13.39
C PHE A 542 19.92 -26.89 -11.87
N ASP A 543 21.02 -26.77 -11.13
CA ASP A 543 21.01 -26.84 -9.67
C ASP A 543 20.25 -25.63 -9.08
N GLU A 544 20.44 -24.42 -9.63
CA GLU A 544 19.73 -23.20 -9.23
C GLU A 544 18.25 -23.24 -9.61
N ILE A 545 17.89 -23.82 -10.77
CA ILE A 545 16.50 -24.05 -11.18
C ILE A 545 15.80 -24.98 -10.17
N ASP A 546 16.45 -26.11 -9.83
CA ASP A 546 15.88 -27.08 -8.88
C ASP A 546 15.68 -26.46 -7.50
N ALA A 547 16.67 -25.73 -6.97
CA ALA A 547 16.55 -25.00 -5.71
C ALA A 547 15.41 -23.97 -5.74
N THR A 548 15.29 -23.21 -6.83
CA THR A 548 14.23 -22.21 -7.02
C THR A 548 12.84 -22.83 -6.99
N LEU A 549 12.66 -23.95 -7.69
CA LEU A 549 11.39 -24.69 -7.69
C LEU A 549 11.11 -25.35 -6.33
N ALA A 550 12.16 -25.79 -5.59
CA ALA A 550 12.04 -26.28 -4.23
C ALA A 550 11.52 -25.21 -3.25
N ASP A 551 11.95 -23.97 -3.45
CA ASP A 551 11.51 -22.81 -2.66
C ASP A 551 10.09 -22.31 -3.01
N GLY A 552 9.37 -23.01 -3.90
CA GLY A 552 8.00 -22.66 -4.29
C GLY A 552 7.92 -21.53 -5.33
N GLU A 553 9.02 -21.14 -5.95
CA GLU A 553 9.06 -20.04 -6.92
C GLU A 553 8.71 -20.49 -8.34
N LEU A 554 8.44 -19.52 -9.23
CA LEU A 554 8.23 -19.76 -10.66
C LEU A 554 9.53 -19.65 -11.45
N VAL A 555 9.75 -20.59 -12.35
CA VAL A 555 10.85 -20.53 -13.31
C VAL A 555 10.29 -20.46 -14.73
N CYS A 556 10.83 -19.58 -15.57
CA CYS A 556 10.45 -19.46 -16.97
C CYS A 556 11.64 -19.79 -17.87
N ILE A 557 11.39 -20.67 -18.82
CA ILE A 557 12.36 -21.04 -19.85
C ILE A 557 11.80 -20.83 -21.25
N PHE A 558 12.70 -20.56 -22.20
CA PHE A 558 12.43 -20.54 -23.63
C PHE A 558 13.10 -21.78 -24.25
N PRO A 559 12.37 -22.90 -24.43
CA PRO A 559 12.99 -24.16 -24.77
C PRO A 559 13.56 -24.23 -26.19
N GLU A 560 13.26 -23.26 -27.03
CA GLU A 560 13.93 -23.05 -28.34
C GLU A 560 15.45 -22.80 -28.15
N GLY A 561 15.84 -22.22 -27.01
CA GLY A 561 17.21 -21.91 -26.64
C GLY A 561 17.88 -20.83 -27.49
N ALA A 562 17.12 -20.12 -28.32
CA ALA A 562 17.54 -18.96 -29.10
C ALA A 562 16.32 -18.16 -29.58
N LEU A 563 16.54 -16.88 -29.90
CA LEU A 563 15.52 -16.05 -30.56
C LEU A 563 15.22 -16.56 -31.95
N THR A 564 13.93 -16.58 -32.36
CA THR A 564 13.53 -16.96 -33.72
C THR A 564 14.26 -16.15 -34.79
N LYS A 565 14.53 -16.79 -35.93
CA LYS A 565 15.18 -16.13 -37.09
C LYS A 565 14.19 -15.58 -38.12
N ASP A 566 13.03 -16.18 -38.22
CA ASP A 566 12.02 -15.95 -39.27
C ASP A 566 10.61 -15.69 -38.71
N GLY A 567 10.44 -15.81 -37.39
CA GLY A 567 9.15 -15.66 -36.72
C GLY A 567 8.46 -17.00 -36.41
N SER A 568 9.00 -18.13 -36.89
CA SER A 568 8.50 -19.47 -36.55
C SER A 568 9.01 -19.91 -35.16
N ILE A 569 8.31 -20.88 -34.53
CA ILE A 569 8.82 -21.54 -33.32
C ILE A 569 9.83 -22.59 -33.74
N ALA A 570 11.04 -22.54 -33.18
CA ALA A 570 12.06 -23.56 -33.36
C ALA A 570 11.72 -24.82 -32.50
N PRO A 571 12.21 -26.01 -32.90
CA PRO A 571 12.02 -27.22 -32.10
C PRO A 571 12.49 -27.06 -30.67
N PHE A 572 11.69 -27.53 -29.71
CA PHE A 572 12.00 -27.46 -28.29
C PHE A 572 13.11 -28.44 -27.94
N LYS A 573 14.08 -28.00 -27.14
CA LYS A 573 15.21 -28.78 -26.68
C LYS A 573 14.90 -29.55 -25.41
N GLY A 574 15.53 -30.70 -25.19
CA GLY A 574 15.37 -31.58 -24.04
C GLY A 574 15.83 -31.01 -22.69
N GLY A 575 16.02 -29.68 -22.61
CA GLY A 575 16.30 -29.01 -21.33
C GLY A 575 15.11 -29.02 -20.37
N VAL A 576 13.89 -29.05 -20.91
CA VAL A 576 12.66 -29.15 -20.12
C VAL A 576 12.62 -30.48 -19.37
N GLU A 577 12.88 -31.56 -20.05
CA GLU A 577 12.87 -32.93 -19.48
C GLU A 577 13.91 -33.06 -18.36
N LYS A 578 15.11 -32.52 -18.55
CA LYS A 578 16.16 -32.52 -17.51
C LYS A 578 15.77 -31.75 -16.24
N ILE A 579 14.96 -30.71 -16.37
CA ILE A 579 14.40 -29.98 -15.20
C ILE A 579 13.36 -30.84 -14.50
N LEU A 580 12.44 -31.44 -15.28
CA LEU A 580 11.33 -32.23 -14.76
C LEU A 580 11.78 -33.59 -14.19
N GLU A 581 12.85 -34.20 -14.73
CA GLU A 581 13.50 -35.38 -14.15
C GLU A 581 14.04 -35.12 -12.73
N ARG A 582 14.52 -33.90 -12.47
CA ARG A 582 14.99 -33.52 -11.13
C ARG A 582 13.85 -33.16 -10.19
N ARG A 583 12.85 -32.46 -10.73
CA ARG A 583 11.68 -32.02 -9.95
C ARG A 583 10.44 -31.95 -10.84
N ALA A 584 9.57 -32.92 -10.69
CA ALA A 584 8.27 -32.96 -11.36
C ALA A 584 7.33 -31.90 -10.76
N VAL A 585 7.29 -30.70 -11.37
CA VAL A 585 6.38 -29.61 -11.03
C VAL A 585 5.38 -29.39 -12.17
N PRO A 586 4.21 -28.77 -11.90
CA PRO A 586 3.29 -28.39 -12.97
C PRO A 586 3.99 -27.51 -14.02
N VAL A 587 3.75 -27.80 -15.29
CA VAL A 587 4.27 -27.01 -16.41
C VAL A 587 3.15 -26.18 -17.01
N VAL A 588 3.31 -24.85 -17.06
CA VAL A 588 2.34 -23.93 -17.64
C VAL A 588 2.79 -23.53 -19.05
N PRO A 589 2.16 -24.06 -20.12
CA PRO A 589 2.43 -23.65 -21.48
C PRO A 589 1.89 -22.24 -21.72
N MET A 590 2.73 -21.36 -22.26
CA MET A 590 2.36 -20.00 -22.63
C MET A 590 2.79 -19.68 -24.06
N ALA A 591 2.09 -18.73 -24.68
CA ALA A 591 2.48 -18.21 -25.98
C ALA A 591 2.42 -16.69 -26.04
N LEU A 592 3.41 -16.10 -26.68
CA LEU A 592 3.47 -14.71 -27.08
C LEU A 592 2.99 -14.56 -28.55
N ARG A 593 1.87 -13.86 -28.73
CA ARG A 593 1.25 -13.58 -30.05
C ARG A 593 1.58 -12.19 -30.53
N ASN A 594 1.69 -12.03 -31.83
CA ASN A 594 1.89 -10.74 -32.53
C ASN A 594 3.21 -10.03 -32.21
N MET A 595 4.12 -10.71 -31.51
CA MET A 595 5.40 -10.11 -31.10
C MET A 595 6.36 -9.87 -32.29
N TRP A 596 6.29 -10.70 -33.34
CA TRP A 596 7.11 -10.57 -34.54
C TRP A 596 6.93 -9.25 -35.29
N ALA A 597 5.74 -8.66 -35.22
CA ALA A 597 5.42 -7.35 -35.82
C ALA A 597 5.88 -6.16 -34.96
N SER A 598 6.42 -6.38 -33.76
CA SER A 598 6.83 -5.32 -32.85
C SER A 598 8.15 -4.66 -33.27
N MET A 599 8.34 -3.41 -32.86
CA MET A 599 9.56 -2.63 -33.09
C MET A 599 10.84 -3.29 -32.53
N TRP A 600 10.70 -4.13 -31.48
CA TRP A 600 11.80 -4.77 -30.76
C TRP A 600 12.04 -6.21 -31.19
N SER A 601 11.36 -6.71 -32.23
CA SER A 601 11.63 -8.05 -32.80
C SER A 601 12.89 -8.05 -33.66
N ARG A 602 13.46 -9.24 -33.90
CA ARG A 602 14.60 -9.40 -34.83
C ARG A 602 14.29 -8.95 -36.26
N ARG A 603 13.04 -8.98 -36.69
CA ARG A 603 12.59 -8.46 -38.00
C ARG A 603 12.97 -6.98 -38.18
N ALA A 604 12.92 -6.19 -37.11
CA ALA A 604 13.26 -4.77 -37.12
C ALA A 604 14.76 -4.49 -37.27
N ASN A 605 15.63 -5.48 -37.03
CA ASN A 605 17.09 -5.32 -37.05
C ASN A 605 17.76 -5.67 -38.37
N ARG A 606 17.03 -6.07 -39.42
CA ARG A 606 17.62 -6.30 -40.76
C ARG A 606 17.78 -4.97 -41.51
N ALA A 607 18.84 -4.83 -42.32
CA ALA A 607 19.21 -3.60 -43.00
C ALA A 607 18.10 -3.03 -43.95
N SER A 608 17.22 -3.88 -44.50
CA SER A 608 16.02 -3.44 -45.24
C SER A 608 14.97 -2.70 -44.36
N ALA A 609 15.09 -2.78 -43.04
CA ALA A 609 14.18 -2.15 -42.09
C ALA A 609 14.44 -0.65 -41.91
N MET A 610 15.52 -0.09 -42.45
CA MET A 610 15.82 1.33 -42.29
C MET A 610 14.82 2.22 -43.08
N LEU A 611 14.38 1.79 -44.25
CA LEU A 611 13.31 2.41 -45.02
C LEU A 611 11.92 2.16 -44.43
N ASP A 612 11.70 0.98 -43.82
CA ASP A 612 10.48 0.61 -43.09
C ASP A 612 10.38 1.31 -41.72
N ARG A 613 11.50 1.75 -41.13
CA ARG A 613 11.51 2.56 -39.90
C ARG A 613 10.87 3.94 -40.05
N MET A 614 10.84 4.49 -41.26
CA MET A 614 10.17 5.76 -41.53
C MET A 614 8.62 5.66 -41.54
N ARG A 615 8.06 4.43 -41.54
CA ARG A 615 6.62 4.16 -41.38
C ARG A 615 6.24 3.77 -39.92
N VAL A 616 6.84 4.45 -38.97
CA VAL A 616 6.90 4.18 -37.52
C VAL A 616 5.56 4.15 -36.77
N PRO A 617 4.46 4.86 -37.10
CA PRO A 617 3.31 4.95 -36.18
C PRO A 617 2.59 3.65 -35.90
N GLN A 618 2.64 2.65 -36.76
CA GLN A 618 1.92 1.38 -36.58
C GLN A 618 2.63 0.37 -35.68
N ARG A 619 3.95 0.49 -35.44
CA ARG A 619 4.78 -0.45 -34.65
C ARG A 619 5.03 -0.01 -33.21
N PHE A 620 4.89 1.28 -32.93
CA PHE A 620 4.88 1.78 -31.55
C PHE A 620 3.55 1.42 -30.90
N ARG A 621 3.55 0.85 -29.70
CA ARG A 621 2.40 0.26 -29.01
C ARG A 621 1.72 -0.87 -29.81
N ALA A 622 2.52 -1.77 -30.38
CA ALA A 622 2.01 -2.96 -31.05
C ALA A 622 1.08 -3.77 -30.12
N PRO A 623 -0.04 -4.32 -30.64
CA PRO A 623 -0.90 -5.20 -29.87
C PRO A 623 -0.17 -6.54 -29.66
N VAL A 624 0.22 -6.84 -28.43
CA VAL A 624 0.83 -8.11 -28.03
C VAL A 624 -0.14 -8.86 -27.10
N GLU A 625 -0.25 -10.16 -27.28
CA GLU A 625 -1.10 -11.00 -26.46
C GLU A 625 -0.26 -12.10 -25.81
N VAL A 626 -0.45 -12.29 -24.49
CA VAL A 626 0.07 -13.41 -23.71
C VAL A 626 -1.07 -14.36 -23.44
N VAL A 627 -0.93 -15.62 -23.82
CA VAL A 627 -1.94 -16.65 -23.61
C VAL A 627 -1.34 -17.78 -22.81
N ALA A 628 -2.00 -18.25 -21.75
CA ALA A 628 -1.62 -19.41 -20.96
C ALA A 628 -2.67 -20.53 -21.13
N ALA A 629 -2.20 -21.77 -21.14
CA ALA A 629 -3.05 -22.97 -21.08
C ALA A 629 -3.06 -23.58 -19.68
N PRO A 630 -4.01 -24.48 -19.37
CA PRO A 630 -4.00 -25.27 -18.15
C PRO A 630 -2.68 -25.96 -17.91
N PRO A 631 -2.22 -26.06 -16.64
CA PRO A 631 -0.98 -26.74 -16.30
C PRO A 631 -0.99 -28.21 -16.76
N VAL A 632 0.15 -28.65 -17.28
CA VAL A 632 0.43 -30.06 -17.61
C VAL A 632 1.19 -30.68 -16.46
N ASP A 633 0.88 -31.92 -16.11
CA ASP A 633 1.62 -32.66 -15.10
C ASP A 633 3.09 -32.84 -15.53
N GLY A 634 4.02 -32.38 -14.67
CA GLY A 634 5.47 -32.44 -14.94
C GLY A 634 6.00 -33.86 -15.11
N ALA A 635 5.35 -34.87 -14.51
CA ALA A 635 5.76 -36.26 -14.66
C ALA A 635 5.49 -36.82 -16.08
N THR A 636 4.57 -36.22 -16.82
CA THR A 636 4.17 -36.66 -18.18
C THR A 636 4.58 -35.69 -19.28
N ALA A 637 5.00 -34.47 -18.92
CA ALA A 637 5.36 -33.44 -19.86
C ALA A 637 6.70 -33.73 -20.55
N ASN A 638 6.73 -33.53 -21.87
CA ASN A 638 7.97 -33.63 -22.67
C ASN A 638 8.06 -32.47 -23.67
N ALA A 639 9.25 -32.23 -24.22
CA ALA A 639 9.51 -31.11 -25.12
C ALA A 639 8.61 -31.12 -26.36
N ALA A 640 8.33 -32.27 -26.96
CA ALA A 640 7.52 -32.36 -28.17
C ALA A 640 6.05 -32.05 -27.90
N SER A 641 5.46 -32.58 -26.82
CA SER A 641 4.08 -32.30 -26.45
C SER A 641 3.87 -30.83 -26.07
N LEU A 642 4.80 -30.23 -25.36
CA LEU A 642 4.77 -28.81 -24.99
C LEU A 642 4.94 -27.90 -26.21
N GLU A 643 5.78 -28.28 -27.18
CA GLU A 643 5.92 -27.55 -28.44
C GLU A 643 4.60 -27.49 -29.20
N VAL A 644 3.92 -28.61 -29.34
CA VAL A 644 2.60 -28.69 -30.01
C VAL A 644 1.59 -27.77 -29.32
N GLN A 645 1.55 -27.77 -27.97
CA GLN A 645 0.65 -26.92 -27.21
C GLN A 645 0.97 -25.42 -27.37
N VAL A 646 2.24 -25.05 -27.29
CA VAL A 646 2.67 -23.65 -27.47
C VAL A 646 2.40 -23.15 -28.89
N ARG A 647 2.59 -24.00 -29.93
CA ARG A 647 2.22 -23.70 -31.32
C ARG A 647 0.70 -23.45 -31.46
N ALA A 648 -0.11 -24.34 -30.89
CA ALA A 648 -1.56 -24.20 -30.88
C ALA A 648 -2.00 -22.93 -30.16
N LEU A 649 -1.41 -22.64 -29.00
CA LEU A 649 -1.66 -21.39 -28.26
C LEU A 649 -1.25 -20.15 -29.06
N ARG A 650 -0.16 -20.18 -29.81
CA ARG A 650 0.24 -19.07 -30.68
C ARG A 650 -0.71 -18.89 -31.86
N GLY A 651 -1.42 -19.91 -32.28
CA GLY A 651 -2.33 -19.92 -33.42
C GLY A 651 -1.64 -20.32 -34.72
N ASP A 652 -0.51 -21.03 -34.62
CA ASP A 652 0.11 -21.69 -35.78
C ASP A 652 -0.76 -22.89 -36.18
N ALA A 653 -0.95 -23.07 -37.47
CA ALA A 653 -1.54 -24.32 -37.96
C ALA A 653 -0.65 -25.50 -37.52
N ALA A 654 -1.27 -26.58 -37.05
CA ALA A 654 -0.59 -27.78 -36.61
C ALA A 654 0.17 -28.44 -37.77
#